data_939316945db7d62c600a9cecf4f18bdd
#
_entry.id   939316945db7d62c600a9cecf4f18bdd
#
_cell.length_a   1.000
_cell.length_b   1.000
_cell.length_c   1.000
_cell.angle_alpha   90.00
_cell.angle_beta   90.00
_cell.angle_gamma   90.00
#
_symmetry.space_group_name_H-M   'P 1'
#
loop_
_entity.id
_entity.type
_entity.pdbx_description
1 polymer ?
#
loop_
_entity_poly.entity_id
_entity_poly.type
_entity_poly.pdbx_seq_one_letter_code
_entity_poly.pdbx_strand_id
1 'polypeptide(L)'
;MKQYTVTGMSCAACSARVEKAVSKVPGVTSCSVSLLTNSMGVEGTATPQEIIRAVENAGYGAAEKKRGGAETAGAAEAMPQEEMLKDRETPLLKKRLVTSVGFLAVLMYFSMGHMMWGWPLPAFFEGNHVAMGLVQLLLTVVIMVINQKFFISGFKSLWHRAPNMDTLVALGATAAFGYSTYALFAMTDAQVRGDMDGVMSYMHEFYFESAAMILTLITVGKMLEARSKGKTTDALKSLMSLAPKTATIVRDGVEQEVPVAQVKKGDVFVVRPGENIPVDGIILEGSSAVNEAALTGESIPVDKAAGDEVSAATVNQSGFLKCEAARVGEDTTLSQIIQMVSDAAATKAPIAKIADKVSGVFVPTVIGIAIVTLIVWLLVGKPVGFALARAISVLVISCPCALGLATPVAIMVGNGMGAKNGIMFKTAISLEETGKMQIVALDKTGTITSGEPRVTDVLPAEGVPAEELLHAAGILEQKSEHPLAKAVLAYVKEQAGAKAQSGGKRATAADGASGGADGLEDMLTDFMALPGNGLTGVWDGRRLYGGNLIFIEQHVKVSDAMKRQAEQLAMQGKTPLFFAKDEKLLGVIAVADVIKEDSPRAVAELQNMGIYVVMLTGDNERTAQAIGKEAGVDEVIAGVLPDGKEQVVRELQKKGKVVMVGDGINDAPALTRADIGMAIGAGTDIAIDAADVVLMKSRLSDVPAAIRLSRATLRNIHENLFWAFFYNIIGIPLAAGVWIPLFGWQLNPMFGAAAMSLSSFCVVTNALRLNLFRMYDVGKDRRIKNAVTGQTAAAAAKEPDDALEKKSETNQKKENETMKKTMKINGMMCGHCEARVKKALEAVEGVQEAVVSHEAGNAVVTLSSDVADEVLKKAVEDQDYEVVSVES
;
A
#
# COMPACT_ATOMS: atom_id res chain seq x y z
N MET A 1 15.59 0.38 -0.53
CA MET A 1 15.35 0.70 -1.97
C MET A 1 16.04 2.01 -2.34
N LYS A 2 16.85 2.09 -3.40
CA LYS A 2 17.43 3.35 -3.92
C LYS A 2 16.43 4.00 -4.87
N GLN A 3 16.24 5.32 -4.77
CA GLN A 3 15.32 6.06 -5.63
C GLN A 3 16.05 6.91 -6.68
N TYR A 4 15.45 6.95 -7.88
CA TYR A 4 15.95 7.74 -9.01
C TYR A 4 14.81 8.55 -9.61
N THR A 5 15.11 9.77 -10.08
CA THR A 5 14.20 10.53 -10.93
C THR A 5 14.43 10.12 -12.37
N VAL A 6 13.37 9.76 -13.11
CA VAL A 6 13.46 9.36 -14.53
C VAL A 6 12.72 10.39 -15.38
N THR A 7 13.39 10.91 -16.41
CA THR A 7 12.83 11.94 -17.31
C THR A 7 12.60 11.40 -18.72
N GLY A 8 11.60 11.97 -19.43
CA GLY A 8 11.31 11.60 -20.81
C GLY A 8 10.28 10.47 -20.98
N MET A 9 9.71 9.95 -19.89
CA MET A 9 8.62 8.96 -19.96
C MET A 9 7.29 9.66 -20.25
N SER A 10 6.55 9.18 -21.26
CA SER A 10 5.24 9.75 -21.65
C SER A 10 4.07 8.77 -21.51
N CYS A 11 4.34 7.47 -21.34
CA CYS A 11 3.30 6.44 -21.26
C CYS A 11 3.79 5.17 -20.52
N ALA A 12 2.85 4.27 -20.22
CA ALA A 12 3.11 2.98 -19.55
C ALA A 12 4.14 2.11 -20.27
N ALA A 13 4.15 2.09 -21.62
CA ALA A 13 5.15 1.35 -22.39
C ALA A 13 6.58 1.90 -22.18
N CYS A 14 6.72 3.22 -21.92
CA CYS A 14 8.01 3.83 -21.59
C CYS A 14 8.51 3.33 -20.24
N SER A 15 7.65 3.32 -19.21
CA SER A 15 8.02 2.85 -17.85
C SER A 15 8.40 1.37 -17.86
N ALA A 16 7.64 0.52 -18.56
CA ALA A 16 7.94 -0.90 -18.72
C ALA A 16 9.30 -1.15 -19.41
N ARG A 17 9.66 -0.29 -20.37
CA ARG A 17 10.95 -0.38 -21.07
C ARG A 17 12.13 -0.02 -20.16
N VAL A 18 12.01 1.07 -19.39
CA VAL A 18 13.03 1.46 -18.40
C VAL A 18 13.21 0.34 -17.38
N GLU A 19 12.11 -0.19 -16.84
CA GLU A 19 12.10 -1.30 -15.89
C GLU A 19 12.81 -2.53 -16.45
N LYS A 20 12.49 -2.93 -17.70
CA LYS A 20 13.15 -4.05 -18.38
C LYS A 20 14.63 -3.81 -18.65
N ALA A 21 15.05 -2.58 -18.90
CA ALA A 21 16.46 -2.25 -19.14
C ALA A 21 17.27 -2.32 -17.84
N VAL A 22 16.73 -1.77 -16.76
CA VAL A 22 17.39 -1.74 -15.45
C VAL A 22 17.39 -3.12 -14.79
N SER A 23 16.31 -3.91 -14.92
CA SER A 23 16.26 -5.29 -14.39
C SER A 23 17.27 -6.25 -15.04
N LYS A 24 17.92 -5.86 -16.16
CA LYS A 24 18.99 -6.63 -16.80
C LYS A 24 20.37 -6.27 -16.28
N VAL A 25 20.51 -5.23 -15.48
CA VAL A 25 21.78 -4.82 -14.91
C VAL A 25 22.19 -5.84 -13.84
N PRO A 26 23.41 -6.41 -13.92
CA PRO A 26 23.91 -7.32 -12.90
C PRO A 26 23.85 -6.70 -11.50
N GLY A 27 23.35 -7.46 -10.52
CA GLY A 27 23.21 -6.97 -9.14
C GLY A 27 21.89 -6.23 -8.85
N VAL A 28 20.97 -6.07 -9.80
CA VAL A 28 19.62 -5.58 -9.56
C VAL A 28 18.71 -6.75 -9.23
N THR A 29 18.12 -6.74 -8.03
CA THR A 29 17.16 -7.76 -7.56
C THR A 29 15.74 -7.37 -7.89
N SER A 30 15.38 -6.10 -7.72
CA SER A 30 14.08 -5.58 -8.12
C SER A 30 14.19 -4.17 -8.71
N CYS A 31 13.29 -3.86 -9.65
CA CYS A 31 13.17 -2.53 -10.23
C CYS A 31 11.68 -2.22 -10.45
N SER A 32 11.25 -1.06 -9.99
CA SER A 32 9.90 -0.55 -10.20
C SER A 32 9.95 0.89 -10.68
N VAL A 33 9.23 1.19 -11.76
CA VAL A 33 9.24 2.52 -12.41
C VAL A 33 7.85 3.12 -12.38
N SER A 34 7.68 4.25 -11.70
CA SER A 34 6.42 4.99 -11.61
C SER A 34 6.34 6.09 -12.67
N LEU A 35 5.40 5.97 -13.59
CA LEU A 35 5.10 7.02 -14.56
C LEU A 35 4.47 8.26 -13.90
N LEU A 36 3.79 8.07 -12.78
CA LEU A 36 3.02 9.11 -12.11
C LEU A 36 3.93 10.10 -11.39
N THR A 37 4.93 9.59 -10.67
CA THR A 37 5.90 10.37 -9.91
C THR A 37 7.20 10.64 -10.69
N ASN A 38 7.31 10.11 -11.91
CA ASN A 38 8.54 10.12 -12.70
C ASN A 38 9.75 9.61 -11.90
N SER A 39 9.52 8.59 -11.06
CA SER A 39 10.52 7.99 -10.19
C SER A 39 10.73 6.52 -10.51
N MET A 40 11.88 6.01 -10.08
CA MET A 40 12.23 4.60 -10.17
C MET A 40 12.84 4.17 -8.85
N GLY A 41 12.33 3.07 -8.29
CA GLY A 41 12.91 2.39 -7.14
C GLY A 41 13.71 1.16 -7.61
N VAL A 42 14.93 1.01 -7.13
CA VAL A 42 15.82 -0.11 -7.46
C VAL A 42 16.37 -0.73 -6.19
N GLU A 43 16.27 -2.06 -6.10
CA GLU A 43 16.91 -2.85 -5.05
C GLU A 43 18.03 -3.70 -5.65
N GLY A 44 19.07 -3.91 -4.86
CA GLY A 44 20.22 -4.68 -5.26
C GLY A 44 21.54 -4.00 -4.97
N THR A 45 22.63 -4.61 -5.43
CA THR A 45 24.02 -4.19 -5.21
C THR A 45 24.59 -3.35 -6.34
N ALA A 46 23.85 -3.18 -7.46
CA ALA A 46 24.28 -2.41 -8.62
C ALA A 46 24.61 -0.95 -8.27
N THR A 47 25.62 -0.40 -8.96
CA THR A 47 26.05 0.97 -8.74
C THR A 47 25.09 1.98 -9.38
N PRO A 48 24.94 3.20 -8.81
CA PRO A 48 24.08 4.22 -9.39
C PRO A 48 24.43 4.57 -10.84
N GLN A 49 25.72 4.55 -11.19
CA GLN A 49 26.18 4.87 -12.53
C GLN A 49 25.78 3.82 -13.57
N GLU A 50 25.81 2.54 -13.22
CA GLU A 50 25.34 1.44 -14.09
C GLU A 50 23.85 1.53 -14.35
N ILE A 51 23.06 1.85 -13.30
CA ILE A 51 21.63 2.03 -13.38
C ILE A 51 21.29 3.22 -14.29
N ILE A 52 21.92 4.39 -14.08
CA ILE A 52 21.71 5.58 -14.89
C ILE A 52 22.05 5.29 -16.37
N ARG A 53 23.19 4.66 -16.64
CA ARG A 53 23.60 4.29 -18.00
C ARG A 53 22.61 3.33 -18.67
N ALA A 54 22.03 2.39 -17.93
CA ALA A 54 20.99 1.49 -18.46
C ALA A 54 19.72 2.25 -18.87
N VAL A 55 19.31 3.26 -18.10
CA VAL A 55 18.17 4.12 -18.41
C VAL A 55 18.47 5.00 -19.65
N GLU A 56 19.68 5.57 -19.73
CA GLU A 56 20.10 6.40 -20.87
C GLU A 56 20.16 5.57 -22.16
N ASN A 57 20.71 4.36 -22.11
CA ASN A 57 20.72 3.42 -23.24
C ASN A 57 19.31 3.00 -23.67
N ALA A 58 18.33 3.02 -22.77
CA ALA A 58 16.92 2.83 -23.12
C ALA A 58 16.26 4.08 -23.76
N GLY A 59 16.98 5.22 -23.81
CA GLY A 59 16.56 6.47 -24.45
C GLY A 59 15.92 7.49 -23.52
N TYR A 60 16.05 7.32 -22.18
CA TYR A 60 15.48 8.18 -21.14
C TYR A 60 16.58 8.81 -20.29
N GLY A 61 16.26 9.86 -19.53
CA GLY A 61 17.20 10.45 -18.57
C GLY A 61 16.95 9.88 -17.17
N ALA A 62 18.05 9.71 -16.39
CA ALA A 62 17.94 9.35 -14.98
C ALA A 62 18.92 10.16 -14.11
N ALA A 63 18.48 10.44 -12.86
CA ALA A 63 19.33 11.03 -11.84
C ALA A 63 19.03 10.36 -10.49
N GLU A 64 20.05 10.06 -9.71
CA GLU A 64 19.90 9.50 -8.38
C GLU A 64 19.28 10.55 -7.43
N LYS A 65 18.27 10.17 -6.68
CA LYS A 65 17.69 10.98 -5.62
C LYS A 65 18.51 10.72 -4.34
N LYS A 66 19.51 11.58 -4.06
CA LYS A 66 20.34 11.47 -2.85
C LYS A 66 19.45 11.64 -1.62
N ARG A 67 19.53 10.72 -0.67
CA ARG A 67 19.04 10.90 0.69
C ARG A 67 19.91 12.00 1.33
N GLY A 68 19.28 12.99 1.93
CA GLY A 68 19.96 14.12 2.54
C GLY A 68 20.82 13.70 3.72
N GLY A 69 22.12 13.54 3.48
CA GLY A 69 23.15 13.53 4.52
C GLY A 69 23.79 14.91 4.51
N ALA A 70 23.53 15.69 5.52
CA ALA A 70 24.23 16.94 5.76
C ALA A 70 25.62 16.68 6.32
N GLU A 71 26.59 16.39 5.43
CA GLU A 71 28.00 16.66 5.66
C GLU A 71 28.75 16.69 4.31
N THR A 72 29.40 17.83 4.04
CA THR A 72 30.29 18.09 2.91
C THR A 72 29.69 18.18 1.50
N ALA A 73 29.15 19.34 1.14
CA ALA A 73 29.42 20.00 -0.14
C ALA A 73 28.88 21.42 -0.14
N GLY A 74 29.68 22.37 -0.59
CA GLY A 74 29.38 23.78 -0.65
C GLY A 74 28.09 24.10 -1.41
N ALA A 75 27.48 25.21 -1.05
CA ALA A 75 26.28 25.84 -1.53
C ALA A 75 25.93 25.58 -3.01
N ALA A 76 25.22 24.48 -3.25
CA ALA A 76 24.36 24.28 -4.40
C ALA A 76 23.02 23.89 -3.80
N GLU A 77 22.05 24.80 -3.88
CA GLU A 77 20.70 24.75 -3.30
C GLU A 77 20.07 23.35 -3.47
N ALA A 78 19.98 22.60 -2.35
CA ALA A 78 19.09 21.46 -2.26
C ALA A 78 17.66 21.99 -2.45
N MET A 79 17.07 21.76 -3.61
CA MET A 79 15.68 22.18 -3.86
C MET A 79 14.78 21.55 -2.79
N PRO A 80 13.95 22.33 -2.07
CA PRO A 80 13.03 21.79 -1.08
C PRO A 80 12.16 20.70 -1.72
N GLN A 81 11.89 19.61 -1.01
CA GLN A 81 11.03 18.50 -1.50
C GLN A 81 9.66 19.02 -2.00
N GLU A 82 9.15 20.08 -1.40
CA GLU A 82 7.93 20.78 -1.81
C GLU A 82 8.03 21.34 -3.26
N GLU A 83 9.21 21.75 -3.70
CA GLU A 83 9.43 22.24 -5.06
C GLU A 83 9.45 21.14 -6.12
N MET A 84 9.78 19.90 -5.73
CA MET A 84 9.75 18.73 -6.61
C MET A 84 8.30 18.28 -6.91
N LEU A 85 7.35 18.57 -6.03
CA LEU A 85 5.92 18.25 -6.20
C LEU A 85 5.13 19.38 -6.88
N LYS A 86 5.77 20.54 -7.17
CA LYS A 86 5.11 21.61 -7.94
C LYS A 86 4.78 21.13 -9.34
N ASP A 87 3.54 21.30 -9.73
CA ASP A 87 3.05 21.02 -11.09
C ASP A 87 3.64 22.03 -12.08
N ARG A 88 4.76 21.67 -12.70
CA ARG A 88 5.42 22.44 -13.74
C ARG A 88 4.91 22.13 -15.15
N GLU A 89 4.22 20.99 -15.33
CA GLU A 89 3.76 20.55 -16.64
C GLU A 89 2.43 21.21 -17.06
N THR A 90 1.47 21.32 -16.14
CA THR A 90 0.15 21.89 -16.46
C THR A 90 0.22 23.32 -17.00
N PRO A 91 1.01 24.27 -16.46
CA PRO A 91 1.13 25.61 -17.01
C PRO A 91 1.67 25.64 -18.44
N LEU A 92 2.66 24.81 -18.74
CA LEU A 92 3.26 24.68 -20.08
C LEU A 92 2.27 24.09 -21.08
N LEU A 93 1.56 23.03 -20.69
CA LEU A 93 0.54 22.40 -21.52
C LEU A 93 -0.66 23.34 -21.74
N LYS A 94 -1.06 24.10 -20.71
CA LYS A 94 -2.11 25.12 -20.84
C LYS A 94 -1.73 26.18 -21.84
N LYS A 95 -0.50 26.72 -21.78
CA LYS A 95 -0.02 27.71 -22.74
C LYS A 95 -0.04 27.16 -24.16
N ARG A 96 0.48 25.92 -24.38
CA ARG A 96 0.46 25.26 -25.68
C ARG A 96 -0.96 25.05 -26.19
N LEU A 97 -1.87 24.59 -25.33
CA LEU A 97 -3.25 24.35 -25.68
C LEU A 97 -3.95 25.63 -26.11
N VAL A 98 -3.86 26.72 -25.34
CA VAL A 98 -4.51 27.99 -25.66
C VAL A 98 -4.01 28.53 -27.02
N THR A 99 -2.68 28.43 -27.26
CA THR A 99 -2.11 28.85 -28.54
C THR A 99 -2.58 27.95 -29.70
N SER A 100 -2.57 26.61 -29.52
CA SER A 100 -3.04 25.67 -30.54
C SER A 100 -4.54 25.85 -30.84
N VAL A 101 -5.39 26.09 -29.85
CA VAL A 101 -6.82 26.35 -30.01
C VAL A 101 -7.06 27.65 -30.79
N GLY A 102 -6.26 28.70 -30.54
CA GLY A 102 -6.35 29.97 -31.29
C GLY A 102 -6.10 29.76 -32.77
N PHE A 103 -4.98 29.10 -33.14
CA PHE A 103 -4.68 28.81 -34.56
C PHE A 103 -5.66 27.80 -35.17
N LEU A 104 -6.11 26.81 -34.40
CA LEU A 104 -7.10 25.83 -34.84
C LEU A 104 -8.45 26.51 -35.15
N ALA A 105 -8.91 27.46 -34.34
CA ALA A 105 -10.14 28.19 -34.58
C ALA A 105 -10.10 28.97 -35.92
N VAL A 106 -8.94 29.59 -36.22
CA VAL A 106 -8.75 30.23 -37.52
C VAL A 106 -8.73 29.20 -38.65
N LEU A 107 -8.04 28.05 -38.46
CA LEU A 107 -8.02 26.98 -39.47
C LEU A 107 -9.43 26.44 -39.75
N MET A 108 -10.21 26.19 -38.70
CA MET A 108 -11.60 25.73 -38.82
C MET A 108 -12.53 26.74 -39.49
N TYR A 109 -12.26 28.03 -39.33
CA TYR A 109 -12.99 29.09 -40.04
C TYR A 109 -12.80 28.96 -41.56
N PHE A 110 -11.56 28.72 -41.99
CA PHE A 110 -11.25 28.57 -43.43
C PHE A 110 -11.71 27.21 -43.96
N SER A 111 -11.52 26.10 -43.23
CA SER A 111 -11.84 24.77 -43.75
C SER A 111 -13.34 24.47 -43.69
N MET A 112 -13.94 24.52 -42.47
CA MET A 112 -15.35 24.17 -42.31
C MET A 112 -16.30 25.36 -42.38
N GLY A 113 -15.91 26.51 -41.80
CA GLY A 113 -16.75 27.68 -41.69
C GLY A 113 -17.18 28.20 -43.07
N HIS A 114 -16.23 28.38 -43.96
CA HIS A 114 -16.51 28.84 -45.31
C HIS A 114 -17.12 27.72 -46.19
N MET A 115 -16.52 26.53 -46.21
CA MET A 115 -16.94 25.44 -47.11
C MET A 115 -18.30 24.84 -46.77
N MET A 116 -18.63 24.67 -45.45
CA MET A 116 -19.90 24.03 -45.03
C MET A 116 -21.01 25.05 -44.74
N TRP A 117 -20.67 26.24 -44.23
CA TRP A 117 -21.63 27.23 -43.73
C TRP A 117 -21.60 28.54 -44.49
N GLY A 118 -20.73 28.70 -45.53
CA GLY A 118 -20.67 29.89 -46.36
C GLY A 118 -20.22 31.14 -45.60
N TRP A 119 -19.40 31.01 -44.56
CA TRP A 119 -18.92 32.17 -43.80
C TRP A 119 -18.11 33.09 -44.71
N PRO A 120 -18.23 34.44 -44.56
CA PRO A 120 -17.60 35.39 -45.46
C PRO A 120 -16.05 35.31 -45.36
N LEU A 121 -15.41 35.30 -46.51
CA LEU A 121 -13.95 35.44 -46.64
C LEU A 121 -13.61 36.73 -47.34
N PRO A 122 -12.39 37.28 -47.18
CA PRO A 122 -11.93 38.39 -48.01
C PRO A 122 -11.98 38.03 -49.49
N ALA A 123 -12.35 38.99 -50.35
CA ALA A 123 -12.54 38.78 -51.78
C ALA A 123 -11.35 38.08 -52.49
N PHE A 124 -10.14 38.21 -51.95
CA PHE A 124 -8.94 37.52 -52.43
C PHE A 124 -9.07 35.99 -52.47
N PHE A 125 -9.87 35.41 -51.58
CA PHE A 125 -10.05 33.95 -51.45
C PHE A 125 -11.23 33.43 -52.27
N GLU A 126 -12.11 34.28 -52.78
CA GLU A 126 -13.24 33.86 -53.59
C GLU A 126 -12.74 33.22 -54.89
N GLY A 127 -13.08 31.97 -55.17
CA GLY A 127 -12.59 31.17 -56.26
C GLY A 127 -11.10 30.82 -56.28
N ASN A 128 -10.33 31.25 -55.26
CA ASN A 128 -8.90 30.96 -55.16
C ASN A 128 -8.67 29.78 -54.18
N HIS A 129 -8.97 28.55 -54.63
CA HIS A 129 -8.88 27.34 -53.84
C HIS A 129 -7.45 27.00 -53.40
N VAL A 130 -6.44 27.36 -54.23
CA VAL A 130 -5.02 27.16 -53.90
C VAL A 130 -4.60 28.02 -52.73
N ALA A 131 -4.99 29.30 -52.69
CA ALA A 131 -4.70 30.19 -51.56
C ALA A 131 -5.34 29.66 -50.25
N MET A 132 -6.54 29.13 -50.31
CA MET A 132 -7.22 28.52 -49.19
C MET A 132 -6.46 27.28 -48.67
N GLY A 133 -5.97 26.42 -49.55
CA GLY A 133 -5.16 25.27 -49.21
C GLY A 133 -3.81 25.67 -48.60
N LEU A 134 -3.16 26.73 -49.10
CA LEU A 134 -1.92 27.24 -48.54
C LEU A 134 -2.08 27.83 -47.15
N VAL A 135 -3.16 28.55 -46.86
CA VAL A 135 -3.48 29.06 -45.52
C VAL A 135 -3.66 27.89 -44.54
N GLN A 136 -4.42 26.85 -44.95
CA GLN A 136 -4.61 25.66 -44.13
C GLN A 136 -3.28 24.94 -43.83
N LEU A 137 -2.40 24.80 -44.85
CA LEU A 137 -1.07 24.22 -44.70
C LEU A 137 -0.23 24.99 -43.68
N LEU A 138 -0.15 26.36 -43.86
CA LEU A 138 0.66 27.20 -42.96
C LEU A 138 0.18 27.14 -41.50
N LEU A 139 -1.14 27.24 -41.28
CA LEU A 139 -1.71 27.16 -39.94
C LEU A 139 -1.46 25.79 -39.31
N THR A 140 -1.55 24.72 -40.10
CA THR A 140 -1.26 23.37 -39.62
C THR A 140 0.21 23.22 -39.25
N VAL A 141 1.13 23.76 -40.05
CA VAL A 141 2.57 23.77 -39.73
C VAL A 141 2.84 24.46 -38.37
N VAL A 142 2.21 25.62 -38.14
CA VAL A 142 2.32 26.34 -36.87
C VAL A 142 1.88 25.46 -35.70
N ILE A 143 0.74 24.78 -35.82
CA ILE A 143 0.23 23.87 -34.77
C ILE A 143 1.18 22.69 -34.59
N MET A 144 1.74 22.12 -35.66
CA MET A 144 2.74 21.02 -35.58
C MET A 144 4.01 21.48 -34.85
N VAL A 145 4.50 22.71 -35.14
CA VAL A 145 5.69 23.26 -34.44
C VAL A 145 5.41 23.49 -32.95
N ILE A 146 4.25 24.05 -32.59
CA ILE A 146 3.85 24.21 -31.20
C ILE A 146 3.87 22.84 -30.46
N ASN A 147 3.47 21.78 -31.15
CA ASN A 147 3.33 20.43 -30.63
C ASN A 147 4.48 19.50 -31.07
N GLN A 148 5.63 20.02 -31.49
CA GLN A 148 6.78 19.24 -31.99
C GLN A 148 7.26 18.10 -31.06
N LYS A 149 7.03 18.21 -29.77
CA LYS A 149 7.41 17.17 -28.80
C LYS A 149 6.81 15.80 -29.13
N PHE A 150 5.58 15.73 -29.64
CA PHE A 150 4.96 14.47 -30.06
C PHE A 150 5.72 13.82 -31.23
N PHE A 151 6.20 14.59 -32.16
CA PHE A 151 6.97 14.10 -33.31
C PHE A 151 8.36 13.63 -32.89
N ILE A 152 9.07 14.43 -32.08
CA ILE A 152 10.41 14.09 -31.59
C ILE A 152 10.35 12.81 -30.76
N SER A 153 9.43 12.73 -29.77
CA SER A 153 9.26 11.55 -28.92
C SER A 153 8.79 10.32 -29.73
N GLY A 154 7.80 10.52 -30.59
CA GLY A 154 7.19 9.45 -31.38
C GLY A 154 8.16 8.81 -32.38
N PHE A 155 8.86 9.60 -33.18
CA PHE A 155 9.83 9.07 -34.14
C PHE A 155 11.09 8.54 -33.50
N LYS A 156 11.58 9.15 -32.41
CA LYS A 156 12.67 8.60 -31.61
C LYS A 156 12.33 7.21 -31.08
N SER A 157 11.13 7.04 -30.54
CA SER A 157 10.66 5.73 -30.02
C SER A 157 10.48 4.70 -31.14
N LEU A 158 9.99 5.10 -32.29
CA LEU A 158 9.87 4.22 -33.46
C LEU A 158 11.24 3.74 -33.95
N TRP A 159 12.23 4.65 -34.04
CA TRP A 159 13.60 4.33 -34.45
C TRP A 159 14.24 3.30 -33.53
N HIS A 160 13.98 3.40 -32.24
CA HIS A 160 14.47 2.43 -31.22
C HIS A 160 13.60 1.16 -31.14
N ARG A 161 12.72 0.89 -32.12
CA ARG A 161 11.81 -0.27 -32.19
C ARG A 161 10.94 -0.43 -30.96
N ALA A 162 10.54 0.67 -30.35
CA ALA A 162 9.68 0.70 -29.16
C ALA A 162 8.59 1.77 -29.34
N PRO A 163 7.68 1.58 -30.32
CA PRO A 163 6.64 2.55 -30.60
C PRO A 163 5.79 2.76 -29.34
N ASN A 164 5.51 4.03 -29.06
CA ASN A 164 4.72 4.49 -27.93
C ASN A 164 3.48 5.26 -28.42
N MET A 165 2.73 5.82 -27.48
CA MET A 165 1.56 6.65 -27.77
C MET A 165 1.89 7.81 -28.72
N ASP A 166 3.01 8.52 -28.47
CA ASP A 166 3.42 9.66 -29.29
C ASP A 166 3.73 9.22 -30.72
N THR A 167 4.15 7.96 -30.93
CA THR A 167 4.36 7.34 -32.24
C THR A 167 3.07 7.28 -33.05
N LEU A 168 1.95 6.85 -32.43
CA LEU A 168 0.65 6.76 -33.11
C LEU A 168 0.17 8.16 -33.56
N VAL A 169 0.32 9.14 -32.69
CA VAL A 169 -0.01 10.54 -32.95
C VAL A 169 0.84 11.12 -34.07
N ALA A 170 2.17 10.92 -33.98
CA ALA A 170 3.12 11.43 -34.97
C ALA A 170 2.87 10.81 -36.34
N LEU A 171 2.65 9.49 -36.42
CA LEU A 171 2.33 8.81 -37.68
C LEU A 171 1.01 9.31 -38.26
N GLY A 172 -0.07 9.41 -37.46
CA GLY A 172 -1.38 9.88 -37.91
C GLY A 172 -1.35 11.31 -38.41
N ALA A 173 -0.76 12.25 -37.63
CA ALA A 173 -0.67 13.64 -38.01
C ALA A 173 0.26 13.86 -39.22
N THR A 174 1.40 13.14 -39.30
CA THR A 174 2.33 13.22 -40.44
C THR A 174 1.68 12.67 -41.72
N ALA A 175 0.93 11.56 -41.65
CA ALA A 175 0.23 10.97 -42.78
C ALA A 175 -0.88 11.92 -43.30
N ALA A 176 -1.68 12.49 -42.38
CA ALA A 176 -2.70 13.48 -42.74
C ALA A 176 -2.11 14.72 -43.41
N PHE A 177 -1.05 15.29 -42.83
CA PHE A 177 -0.36 16.45 -43.37
C PHE A 177 0.31 16.16 -44.71
N GLY A 178 1.04 15.05 -44.82
CA GLY A 178 1.75 14.61 -46.02
C GLY A 178 0.80 14.39 -47.22
N TYR A 179 -0.31 13.70 -46.98
CA TYR A 179 -1.31 13.46 -47.99
C TYR A 179 -2.01 14.76 -48.45
N SER A 180 -2.39 15.62 -47.48
CA SER A 180 -3.00 16.92 -47.83
C SER A 180 -2.04 17.82 -48.59
N THR A 181 -0.74 17.75 -48.30
CA THR A 181 0.28 18.46 -49.08
C THR A 181 0.34 17.92 -50.52
N TYR A 182 0.34 16.58 -50.69
CA TYR A 182 0.24 15.97 -52.01
C TYR A 182 -1.02 16.40 -52.75
N ALA A 183 -2.20 16.35 -52.11
CA ALA A 183 -3.46 16.76 -52.68
C ALA A 183 -3.45 18.25 -53.10
N LEU A 184 -2.78 19.14 -52.33
CA LEU A 184 -2.59 20.54 -52.69
C LEU A 184 -1.75 20.71 -53.95
N PHE A 185 -0.64 19.94 -54.09
CA PHE A 185 0.15 19.98 -55.32
C PHE A 185 -0.64 19.42 -56.52
N ALA A 186 -1.38 18.32 -56.35
CA ALA A 186 -2.22 17.76 -57.40
C ALA A 186 -3.36 18.73 -57.80
N MET A 187 -3.91 19.45 -56.81
CA MET A 187 -4.90 20.51 -57.07
C MET A 187 -4.31 21.67 -57.89
N THR A 188 -3.06 22.07 -57.64
CA THR A 188 -2.41 23.12 -58.46
C THR A 188 -2.24 22.68 -59.91
N ASP A 189 -1.89 21.42 -60.16
CA ASP A 189 -1.77 20.88 -61.53
C ASP A 189 -3.13 20.81 -62.18
N ALA A 190 -4.20 20.37 -61.50
CA ALA A 190 -5.57 20.39 -62.03
C ALA A 190 -6.03 21.79 -62.35
N GLN A 191 -5.71 22.81 -61.55
CA GLN A 191 -6.05 24.21 -61.81
C GLN A 191 -5.32 24.75 -63.02
N VAL A 192 -4.04 24.43 -63.21
CA VAL A 192 -3.27 24.84 -64.42
C VAL A 192 -3.84 24.21 -65.68
N ARG A 193 -4.39 22.98 -65.60
CA ARG A 193 -5.06 22.34 -66.77
C ARG A 193 -6.51 22.81 -66.99
N GLY A 194 -7.05 23.62 -66.10
CA GLY A 194 -8.44 24.07 -66.18
C GLY A 194 -9.46 23.02 -65.77
N ASP A 195 -9.04 21.94 -65.09
CA ASP A 195 -9.92 20.90 -64.62
C ASP A 195 -10.49 21.30 -63.23
N MET A 196 -11.62 22.02 -63.27
CA MET A 196 -12.30 22.48 -62.05
C MET A 196 -12.91 21.36 -61.23
N ASP A 197 -13.34 20.23 -61.85
CA ASP A 197 -13.87 19.07 -61.15
C ASP A 197 -12.74 18.38 -60.36
N GLY A 198 -11.55 18.26 -60.96
CA GLY A 198 -10.35 17.80 -60.30
C GLY A 198 -9.94 18.69 -59.12
N VAL A 199 -10.00 20.03 -59.28
CA VAL A 199 -9.71 20.99 -58.21
C VAL A 199 -10.66 20.78 -57.03
N MET A 200 -11.94 20.67 -57.26
CA MET A 200 -12.94 20.43 -56.19
C MET A 200 -12.77 19.08 -55.54
N SER A 201 -12.45 18.02 -56.28
CA SER A 201 -12.19 16.68 -55.74
C SER A 201 -11.01 16.69 -54.75
N TYR A 202 -9.86 17.27 -55.14
CA TYR A 202 -8.70 17.36 -54.29
C TYR A 202 -8.91 18.26 -53.06
N MET A 203 -9.73 19.31 -53.20
CA MET A 203 -10.07 20.21 -52.10
C MET A 203 -10.85 19.49 -51.00
N HIS A 204 -11.74 18.56 -51.35
CA HIS A 204 -12.47 17.72 -50.42
C HIS A 204 -11.60 16.62 -49.76
N GLU A 205 -10.41 16.34 -50.28
CA GLU A 205 -9.45 15.39 -49.77
C GLU A 205 -8.40 15.99 -48.79
N PHE A 206 -8.57 17.25 -48.40
CA PHE A 206 -7.68 17.86 -47.39
C PHE A 206 -7.99 17.34 -45.99
N TYR A 207 -6.94 16.95 -45.26
CA TYR A 207 -6.96 16.52 -43.89
C TYR A 207 -6.07 17.41 -43.00
N PHE A 208 -5.77 18.66 -43.39
CA PHE A 208 -5.01 19.63 -42.63
C PHE A 208 -5.66 19.91 -41.27
N GLU A 209 -6.99 20.15 -41.27
CA GLU A 209 -7.72 20.33 -40.03
C GLU A 209 -7.71 19.08 -39.14
N SER A 210 -7.71 17.88 -39.72
CA SER A 210 -7.63 16.63 -38.99
C SER A 210 -6.29 16.51 -38.29
N ALA A 211 -5.17 16.79 -38.94
CA ALA A 211 -3.84 16.79 -38.34
C ALA A 211 -3.74 17.80 -37.18
N ALA A 212 -4.23 19.02 -37.38
CA ALA A 212 -4.24 20.06 -36.37
C ALA A 212 -5.15 19.73 -35.18
N MET A 213 -6.34 19.20 -35.43
CA MET A 213 -7.33 18.80 -34.43
C MET A 213 -6.81 17.64 -33.58
N ILE A 214 -6.20 16.60 -34.20
CA ILE A 214 -5.58 15.47 -33.48
C ILE A 214 -4.57 16.01 -32.47
N LEU A 215 -3.63 16.86 -32.88
CA LEU A 215 -2.60 17.43 -32.01
C LEU A 215 -3.19 18.28 -30.89
N THR A 216 -4.20 19.06 -31.16
CA THR A 216 -4.85 19.94 -30.18
C THR A 216 -5.65 19.13 -29.16
N LEU A 217 -6.48 18.16 -29.59
CA LEU A 217 -7.28 17.34 -28.71
C LEU A 217 -6.40 16.43 -27.82
N ILE A 218 -5.29 15.91 -28.37
CA ILE A 218 -4.33 15.15 -27.55
C ILE A 218 -3.68 16.05 -26.51
N THR A 219 -3.39 17.31 -26.85
CA THR A 219 -2.87 18.29 -25.87
C THR A 219 -3.90 18.60 -24.78
N VAL A 220 -5.22 18.65 -25.11
CA VAL A 220 -6.29 18.69 -24.08
C VAL A 220 -6.20 17.48 -23.16
N GLY A 221 -6.15 16.26 -23.73
CA GLY A 221 -6.03 15.02 -22.94
C GLY A 221 -4.82 15.05 -22.02
N LYS A 222 -3.65 15.45 -22.53
CA LYS A 222 -2.42 15.57 -21.73
C LYS A 222 -2.50 16.64 -20.64
N MET A 223 -3.14 17.76 -20.90
CA MET A 223 -3.36 18.80 -19.89
C MET A 223 -4.29 18.29 -18.76
N LEU A 224 -5.39 17.62 -19.11
CA LEU A 224 -6.28 17.03 -18.14
C LEU A 224 -5.57 15.94 -17.32
N GLU A 225 -4.74 15.12 -17.97
CA GLU A 225 -3.88 14.13 -17.32
C GLU A 225 -2.93 14.78 -16.30
N ALA A 226 -2.16 15.81 -16.70
CA ALA A 226 -1.23 16.52 -15.85
C ALA A 226 -1.93 17.17 -14.64
N ARG A 227 -3.06 17.87 -14.90
CA ARG A 227 -3.87 18.46 -13.81
C ARG A 227 -4.38 17.43 -12.82
N SER A 228 -4.75 16.26 -13.30
CA SER A 228 -5.28 15.18 -12.47
C SER A 228 -4.18 14.51 -11.65
N LYS A 229 -3.00 14.32 -12.25
CA LYS A 229 -1.79 13.90 -11.51
C LYS A 229 -1.47 14.88 -10.39
N GLY A 230 -1.55 16.18 -10.63
CA GLY A 230 -1.38 17.22 -9.60
C GLY A 230 -2.35 17.06 -8.42
N LYS A 231 -3.64 16.79 -8.71
CA LYS A 231 -4.64 16.56 -7.65
C LYS A 231 -4.42 15.28 -6.85
N THR A 232 -3.86 14.24 -7.43
CA THR A 232 -3.58 13.00 -6.71
C THR A 232 -2.38 13.14 -5.76
N THR A 233 -1.48 14.08 -6.01
CA THR A 233 -0.37 14.41 -5.10
C THR A 233 -0.76 15.39 -3.99
N ASP A 234 -1.98 15.94 -4.01
CA ASP A 234 -2.43 16.95 -3.03
C ASP A 234 -2.51 16.38 -1.60
N ALA A 235 -2.81 15.08 -1.44
CA ALA A 235 -2.80 14.43 -0.13
C ALA A 235 -1.38 14.44 0.49
N LEU A 236 -0.37 14.13 -0.31
CA LEU A 236 1.03 14.16 0.11
C LEU A 236 1.47 15.60 0.43
N LYS A 237 1.09 16.56 -0.41
CA LYS A 237 1.36 18.00 -0.16
C LYS A 237 0.69 18.49 1.11
N SER A 238 -0.54 18.04 1.39
CA SER A 238 -1.24 18.40 2.63
C SER A 238 -0.48 17.90 3.85
N LEU A 239 0.02 16.66 3.83
CA LEU A 239 0.85 16.13 4.92
C LEU A 239 2.15 16.94 5.09
N MET A 240 2.85 17.24 4.00
CA MET A 240 4.07 18.04 4.05
C MET A 240 3.84 19.48 4.54
N SER A 241 2.67 20.05 4.26
CA SER A 241 2.33 21.42 4.70
C SER A 241 2.04 21.53 6.20
N LEU A 242 1.88 20.41 6.91
CA LEU A 242 1.67 20.38 8.36
C LEU A 242 2.98 20.61 9.12
N ALA A 243 4.13 20.29 8.52
CA ALA A 243 5.44 20.49 9.15
C ALA A 243 5.70 22.00 9.34
N PRO A 244 5.96 22.47 10.57
CA PRO A 244 6.39 23.84 10.80
C PRO A 244 7.77 24.11 10.17
N LYS A 245 8.03 25.35 9.79
CA LYS A 245 9.29 25.73 9.14
C LYS A 245 10.36 26.15 10.16
N THR A 246 9.92 26.62 11.32
CA THR A 246 10.77 27.11 12.41
C THR A 246 10.42 26.42 13.72
N ALA A 247 11.37 26.37 14.64
CA ALA A 247 11.25 25.85 15.99
C ALA A 247 11.85 26.87 16.98
N THR A 248 11.24 27.04 18.14
CA THR A 248 11.79 27.83 19.23
C THR A 248 12.58 26.89 20.15
N ILE A 249 13.92 26.95 20.09
CA ILE A 249 14.81 26.13 20.91
C ILE A 249 15.38 26.96 22.06
N VAL A 250 15.73 26.30 23.17
CA VAL A 250 16.37 26.94 24.34
C VAL A 250 17.83 26.54 24.36
N ARG A 251 18.73 27.50 24.15
CA ARG A 251 20.18 27.29 24.27
C ARG A 251 20.72 28.27 25.30
N ASP A 252 21.50 27.78 26.25
CA ASP A 252 22.06 28.60 27.35
C ASP A 252 20.99 29.39 28.12
N GLY A 253 19.78 28.85 28.25
CA GLY A 253 18.67 29.53 28.95
C GLY A 253 17.97 30.62 28.14
N VAL A 254 18.32 30.82 26.85
CA VAL A 254 17.72 31.83 25.96
C VAL A 254 16.92 31.12 24.86
N GLU A 255 15.69 31.58 24.68
CA GLU A 255 14.86 31.11 23.55
C GLU A 255 15.34 31.73 22.24
N GLN A 256 15.53 30.89 21.23
CA GLN A 256 15.95 31.29 19.89
C GLN A 256 15.10 30.60 18.84
N GLU A 257 14.54 31.36 17.91
CA GLU A 257 13.85 30.79 16.76
C GLU A 257 14.88 30.36 15.70
N VAL A 258 14.82 29.07 15.30
CA VAL A 258 15.71 28.47 14.30
C VAL A 258 14.90 27.72 13.27
N PRO A 259 15.40 27.56 12.03
CA PRO A 259 14.81 26.60 11.09
C PRO A 259 14.79 25.18 11.67
N VAL A 260 13.67 24.43 11.48
CA VAL A 260 13.53 23.05 12.02
C VAL A 260 14.68 22.14 11.57
N ALA A 261 15.23 22.35 10.38
CA ALA A 261 16.38 21.59 9.87
C ALA A 261 17.68 21.77 10.71
N GLN A 262 17.75 22.74 11.60
CA GLN A 262 18.90 23.01 12.49
C GLN A 262 18.71 22.45 13.89
N VAL A 263 17.53 21.91 14.21
CA VAL A 263 17.26 21.23 15.49
C VAL A 263 17.98 19.92 15.53
N LYS A 264 18.67 19.63 16.62
CA LYS A 264 19.42 18.39 16.85
C LYS A 264 18.74 17.56 17.94
N LYS A 265 18.99 16.25 17.89
CA LYS A 265 18.57 15.34 18.96
C LYS A 265 19.16 15.79 20.29
N GLY A 266 18.33 15.91 21.33
CA GLY A 266 18.69 16.42 22.65
C GLY A 266 18.56 17.94 22.80
N ASP A 267 18.24 18.72 21.73
CA ASP A 267 17.91 20.15 21.87
C ASP A 267 16.59 20.28 22.63
N VAL A 268 16.51 21.25 23.52
CA VAL A 268 15.27 21.58 24.24
C VAL A 268 14.49 22.60 23.43
N PHE A 269 13.23 22.34 23.15
CA PHE A 269 12.34 23.25 22.43
C PHE A 269 11.07 23.56 23.21
N VAL A 270 10.46 24.65 22.88
CA VAL A 270 9.26 25.19 23.53
C VAL A 270 8.13 25.29 22.54
N VAL A 271 6.92 24.91 22.96
CA VAL A 271 5.70 24.98 22.15
C VAL A 271 4.61 25.68 22.94
N ARG A 272 4.14 26.82 22.42
CA ARG A 272 3.08 27.63 23.02
C ARG A 272 1.70 27.17 22.54
N PRO A 273 0.62 27.53 23.24
CA PRO A 273 -0.74 27.27 22.79
C PRO A 273 -0.98 27.76 21.36
N GLY A 274 -1.52 26.90 20.51
CA GLY A 274 -1.80 27.18 19.10
C GLY A 274 -0.62 26.91 18.14
N GLU A 275 0.58 26.61 18.66
CA GLU A 275 1.74 26.27 17.81
C GLU A 275 1.77 24.80 17.44
N ASN A 276 2.34 24.50 16.27
CA ASN A 276 2.65 23.12 15.84
C ASN A 276 3.95 22.65 16.49
N ILE A 277 3.97 21.39 16.92
CA ILE A 277 5.16 20.74 17.45
C ILE A 277 6.17 20.54 16.32
N PRO A 278 7.42 21.03 16.45
CA PRO A 278 8.37 21.08 15.33
C PRO A 278 9.04 19.75 15.02
N VAL A 279 9.36 18.95 16.02
CA VAL A 279 10.03 17.65 15.93
C VAL A 279 9.46 16.71 16.99
N ASP A 280 9.69 15.40 16.85
CA ASP A 280 9.27 14.44 17.87
C ASP A 280 10.11 14.65 19.15
N GLY A 281 9.46 14.62 20.30
CA GLY A 281 10.13 14.89 21.58
C GLY A 281 9.43 14.27 22.76
N ILE A 282 10.06 14.43 23.93
CA ILE A 282 9.52 14.02 25.23
C ILE A 282 9.29 15.30 26.05
N ILE A 283 8.13 15.43 26.68
CA ILE A 283 7.79 16.56 27.51
C ILE A 283 8.64 16.52 28.79
N LEU A 284 9.43 17.59 29.01
CA LEU A 284 10.20 17.78 30.24
C LEU A 284 9.37 18.52 31.32
N GLU A 285 8.66 19.56 30.88
CA GLU A 285 7.87 20.42 31.77
C GLU A 285 6.58 20.86 31.09
N GLY A 286 5.49 20.93 31.83
CA GLY A 286 4.19 21.37 31.38
C GLY A 286 3.18 20.24 31.16
N SER A 287 1.93 20.66 30.92
CA SER A 287 0.85 19.75 30.52
C SER A 287 -0.09 20.49 29.57
N SER A 288 -0.60 19.79 28.57
CA SER A 288 -1.50 20.35 27.56
C SER A 288 -2.33 19.29 26.86
N ALA A 289 -3.47 19.70 26.32
CA ALA A 289 -4.20 18.94 25.34
C ALA A 289 -3.55 19.13 23.96
N VAL A 290 -3.07 18.05 23.35
CA VAL A 290 -2.41 18.03 22.05
C VAL A 290 -3.38 17.44 21.00
N ASN A 291 -3.61 18.19 19.92
CA ASN A 291 -4.41 17.71 18.80
C ASN A 291 -3.53 16.93 17.82
N GLU A 292 -3.70 15.61 17.81
CA GLU A 292 -2.97 14.69 16.95
C GLU A 292 -3.73 14.32 15.66
N ALA A 293 -4.85 14.99 15.35
CA ALA A 293 -5.72 14.69 14.21
C ALA A 293 -4.99 14.69 12.86
N ALA A 294 -3.91 15.43 12.74
CA ALA A 294 -3.08 15.50 11.54
C ALA A 294 -2.38 14.17 11.21
N LEU A 295 -2.01 13.40 12.22
CA LEU A 295 -1.30 12.12 12.10
C LEU A 295 -2.25 10.92 12.30
N THR A 296 -3.07 11.00 13.34
CA THR A 296 -3.97 9.89 13.73
C THR A 296 -5.33 9.97 13.04
N GLY A 297 -5.77 11.16 12.62
CA GLY A 297 -7.13 11.42 12.12
C GLY A 297 -8.20 11.44 13.22
N GLU A 298 -7.80 11.49 14.50
CA GLU A 298 -8.73 11.62 15.64
C GLU A 298 -8.91 13.10 16.00
N SER A 299 -10.17 13.53 16.08
CA SER A 299 -10.47 14.96 16.34
C SER A 299 -10.45 15.33 17.83
N ILE A 300 -10.40 14.33 18.72
CA ILE A 300 -10.36 14.57 20.17
C ILE A 300 -8.90 14.76 20.58
N PRO A 301 -8.57 15.91 21.18
CA PRO A 301 -7.23 16.16 21.70
C PRO A 301 -6.86 15.18 22.81
N VAL A 302 -5.60 14.82 22.89
CA VAL A 302 -5.04 13.91 23.91
C VAL A 302 -4.34 14.76 24.97
N ASP A 303 -4.66 14.54 26.23
CA ASP A 303 -3.96 15.19 27.33
C ASP A 303 -2.56 14.58 27.49
N LYS A 304 -1.54 15.43 27.50
CA LYS A 304 -0.12 15.08 27.63
C LYS A 304 0.50 15.81 28.81
N ALA A 305 1.36 15.13 29.54
CA ALA A 305 2.08 15.63 30.71
C ALA A 305 3.58 15.34 30.64
N ALA A 306 4.34 15.78 31.61
CA ALA A 306 5.79 15.52 31.69
C ALA A 306 6.08 14.00 31.64
N GLY A 307 6.99 13.60 30.77
CA GLY A 307 7.34 12.21 30.45
C GLY A 307 6.64 11.62 29.25
N ASP A 308 5.57 12.23 28.71
CA ASP A 308 4.86 11.76 27.54
C ASP A 308 5.56 12.17 26.24
N GLU A 309 5.40 11.32 25.21
CA GLU A 309 5.91 11.61 23.87
C GLU A 309 4.98 12.55 23.10
N VAL A 310 5.55 13.43 22.31
CA VAL A 310 4.87 14.32 21.36
C VAL A 310 5.44 14.15 19.96
N SER A 311 4.58 14.23 18.96
CA SER A 311 4.94 14.02 17.56
C SER A 311 4.95 15.32 16.76
N ALA A 312 5.87 15.43 15.81
CA ALA A 312 5.96 16.55 14.88
C ALA A 312 4.64 16.78 14.12
N ALA A 313 4.32 18.05 13.86
CA ALA A 313 3.11 18.51 13.15
C ALA A 313 1.78 18.33 13.90
N THR A 314 1.78 17.87 15.15
CA THR A 314 0.62 17.93 16.04
C THR A 314 0.50 19.34 16.63
N VAL A 315 -0.68 19.73 17.10
CA VAL A 315 -0.97 21.12 17.54
C VAL A 315 -1.15 21.16 19.05
N ASN A 316 -0.35 21.95 19.74
CA ASN A 316 -0.52 22.25 21.15
C ASN A 316 -1.73 23.16 21.35
N GLN A 317 -2.75 22.78 22.13
CA GLN A 317 -3.99 23.55 22.23
C GLN A 317 -4.05 24.51 23.42
N SER A 318 -3.60 24.11 24.60
CA SER A 318 -3.96 24.83 25.82
C SER A 318 -2.80 25.22 26.72
N GLY A 319 -1.83 24.33 26.95
CA GLY A 319 -0.74 24.53 27.89
C GLY A 319 0.57 24.95 27.24
N PHE A 320 1.52 25.36 28.07
CA PHE A 320 2.90 25.56 27.65
C PHE A 320 3.65 24.22 27.78
N LEU A 321 4.37 23.83 26.73
CA LEU A 321 5.16 22.61 26.73
C LEU A 321 6.63 22.92 26.49
N LYS A 322 7.49 22.35 27.33
CA LYS A 322 8.94 22.34 27.14
C LYS A 322 9.38 20.89 26.92
N CYS A 323 9.92 20.61 25.75
CA CYS A 323 10.20 19.26 25.29
C CYS A 323 11.68 19.11 24.92
N GLU A 324 12.19 17.88 25.04
CA GLU A 324 13.50 17.48 24.51
C GLU A 324 13.31 16.76 23.18
N ALA A 325 14.07 17.12 22.16
CA ALA A 325 14.01 16.52 20.82
C ALA A 325 14.53 15.09 20.83
N ALA A 326 13.64 14.12 20.59
CA ALA A 326 13.96 12.70 20.55
C ALA A 326 14.32 12.23 19.12
N ARG A 327 13.51 12.64 18.11
CA ARG A 327 13.73 12.36 16.70
C ARG A 327 13.66 13.63 15.87
N VAL A 328 14.60 13.81 14.93
CA VAL A 328 14.75 15.06 14.16
C VAL A 328 14.94 14.77 12.67
N GLY A 329 14.60 15.72 11.81
CA GLY A 329 14.81 15.63 10.36
C GLY A 329 14.05 14.49 9.70
N GLU A 330 14.74 13.57 9.06
CA GLU A 330 14.13 12.44 8.34
C GLU A 330 13.57 11.35 9.28
N ASP A 331 14.04 11.32 10.54
CA ASP A 331 13.65 10.32 11.53
C ASP A 331 12.35 10.70 12.28
N THR A 332 11.78 11.89 12.05
CA THR A 332 10.49 12.26 12.67
C THR A 332 9.36 11.38 12.14
N THR A 333 8.38 11.11 12.99
CA THR A 333 7.17 10.33 12.64
C THR A 333 6.50 10.87 11.38
N LEU A 334 6.34 12.19 11.25
CA LEU A 334 5.79 12.80 10.03
C LEU A 334 6.64 12.51 8.79
N SER A 335 7.98 12.61 8.89
CA SER A 335 8.89 12.35 7.77
C SER A 335 8.82 10.88 7.34
N GLN A 336 8.75 9.94 8.28
CA GLN A 336 8.56 8.52 7.99
C GLN A 336 7.22 8.24 7.30
N ILE A 337 6.13 8.89 7.72
CA ILE A 337 4.82 8.80 7.06
C ILE A 337 4.91 9.30 5.62
N ILE A 338 5.49 10.46 5.39
CA ILE A 338 5.69 11.04 4.06
C ILE A 338 6.52 10.09 3.19
N GLN A 339 7.58 9.50 3.75
CA GLN A 339 8.43 8.55 3.04
C GLN A 339 7.68 7.27 2.68
N MET A 340 6.91 6.68 3.59
CA MET A 340 6.09 5.49 3.32
C MET A 340 5.09 5.74 2.19
N VAL A 341 4.39 6.88 2.19
CA VAL A 341 3.44 7.23 1.12
C VAL A 341 4.16 7.46 -0.21
N SER A 342 5.36 8.05 -0.18
CA SER A 342 6.19 8.26 -1.37
C SER A 342 6.71 6.94 -1.94
N ASP A 343 7.16 6.01 -1.09
CA ASP A 343 7.65 4.70 -1.49
C ASP A 343 6.52 3.83 -2.06
N ALA A 344 5.35 3.88 -1.45
CA ALA A 344 4.16 3.23 -1.98
C ALA A 344 3.80 3.75 -3.40
N ALA A 345 3.93 5.06 -3.63
CA ALA A 345 3.69 5.65 -4.94
C ALA A 345 4.77 5.29 -5.97
N ALA A 346 5.99 4.95 -5.53
CA ALA A 346 7.10 4.53 -6.39
C ALA A 346 7.05 3.05 -6.77
N THR A 347 6.34 2.20 -5.99
CA THR A 347 6.20 0.77 -6.26
C THR A 347 5.07 0.49 -7.25
N LYS A 348 5.12 -0.65 -7.94
CA LYS A 348 4.08 -1.09 -8.87
C LYS A 348 3.35 -2.33 -8.36
N ALA A 349 2.05 -2.22 -8.27
CA ALA A 349 1.18 -3.35 -8.03
C ALA A 349 1.24 -4.40 -9.15
N PRO A 350 1.02 -5.70 -8.87
CA PRO A 350 0.99 -6.77 -9.87
C PRO A 350 0.05 -6.49 -11.05
N ILE A 351 -1.13 -5.94 -10.78
CA ILE A 351 -2.10 -5.57 -11.82
C ILE A 351 -1.57 -4.46 -12.75
N ALA A 352 -0.75 -3.54 -12.25
CA ALA A 352 -0.10 -2.51 -13.06
C ALA A 352 0.95 -3.11 -14.02
N LYS A 353 1.72 -4.10 -13.55
CA LYS A 353 2.70 -4.81 -14.39
C LYS A 353 2.01 -5.55 -15.55
N ILE A 354 0.84 -6.14 -15.31
CA ILE A 354 0.03 -6.79 -16.36
C ILE A 354 -0.46 -5.73 -17.37
N ALA A 355 -1.00 -4.61 -16.92
CA ALA A 355 -1.45 -3.53 -17.79
C ALA A 355 -0.32 -2.95 -18.65
N ASP A 356 0.88 -2.78 -18.09
CA ASP A 356 2.07 -2.33 -18.82
C ASP A 356 2.51 -3.33 -19.90
N LYS A 357 2.48 -4.63 -19.60
CA LYS A 357 2.79 -5.70 -20.57
C LYS A 357 1.80 -5.69 -21.73
N VAL A 358 0.51 -5.55 -21.45
CA VAL A 358 -0.55 -5.43 -22.48
C VAL A 358 -0.31 -4.18 -23.33
N SER A 359 -0.03 -3.03 -22.73
CA SER A 359 0.29 -1.78 -23.46
C SER A 359 1.47 -1.93 -24.41
N GLY A 360 2.49 -2.69 -24.03
CA GLY A 360 3.67 -2.93 -24.86
C GLY A 360 3.39 -3.72 -26.15
N VAL A 361 2.40 -4.61 -26.15
CA VAL A 361 1.96 -5.37 -27.31
C VAL A 361 0.92 -4.60 -28.11
N PHE A 362 0.09 -3.82 -27.43
CA PHE A 362 -1.06 -3.14 -28.03
C PHE A 362 -0.65 -2.14 -29.13
N VAL A 363 0.36 -1.29 -28.91
CA VAL A 363 0.76 -0.26 -29.89
C VAL A 363 1.27 -0.85 -31.20
N PRO A 364 2.19 -1.84 -31.23
CA PRO A 364 2.57 -2.53 -32.46
C PRO A 364 1.39 -3.19 -33.19
N THR A 365 0.47 -3.81 -32.43
CA THR A 365 -0.72 -4.46 -33.00
C THR A 365 -1.62 -3.44 -33.70
N VAL A 366 -1.85 -2.27 -33.10
CA VAL A 366 -2.64 -1.18 -33.68
C VAL A 366 -2.01 -0.65 -34.97
N ILE A 367 -0.69 -0.49 -35.01
CA ILE A 367 0.01 -0.10 -36.24
C ILE A 367 -0.23 -1.14 -37.35
N GLY A 368 -0.16 -2.44 -36.99
CA GLY A 368 -0.48 -3.53 -37.91
C GLY A 368 -1.91 -3.45 -38.44
N ILE A 369 -2.89 -3.23 -37.55
CA ILE A 369 -4.32 -3.08 -37.93
C ILE A 369 -4.51 -1.87 -38.86
N ALA A 370 -3.86 -0.74 -38.60
CA ALA A 370 -3.95 0.44 -39.45
C ALA A 370 -3.39 0.18 -40.86
N ILE A 371 -2.25 -0.52 -40.96
CA ILE A 371 -1.66 -0.93 -42.24
C ILE A 371 -2.60 -1.88 -43.00
N VAL A 372 -3.14 -2.88 -42.31
CA VAL A 372 -4.11 -3.82 -42.91
C VAL A 372 -5.36 -3.07 -43.39
N THR A 373 -5.89 -2.15 -42.58
CA THR A 373 -7.04 -1.30 -42.94
C THR A 373 -6.76 -0.51 -44.21
N LEU A 374 -5.59 0.12 -44.31
CA LEU A 374 -5.18 0.85 -45.52
C LEU A 374 -5.18 -0.07 -46.76
N ILE A 375 -4.51 -1.22 -46.65
CA ILE A 375 -4.38 -2.16 -47.78
C ILE A 375 -5.76 -2.72 -48.19
N VAL A 376 -6.59 -3.11 -47.24
CA VAL A 376 -7.94 -3.64 -47.53
C VAL A 376 -8.79 -2.65 -48.29
N TRP A 377 -8.84 -1.37 -47.87
CA TRP A 377 -9.63 -0.35 -48.55
C TRP A 377 -9.08 0.01 -49.94
N LEU A 378 -7.75 -0.06 -50.14
CA LEU A 378 -7.16 0.10 -51.48
C LEU A 378 -7.51 -1.09 -52.41
N LEU A 379 -7.50 -2.33 -51.88
CA LEU A 379 -7.90 -3.52 -52.62
C LEU A 379 -9.40 -3.51 -52.99
N VAL A 380 -10.22 -2.90 -52.14
CA VAL A 380 -11.66 -2.70 -52.41
C VAL A 380 -11.88 -1.59 -53.47
N GLY A 381 -10.83 -0.92 -53.97
CA GLY A 381 -10.92 0.09 -55.01
C GLY A 381 -11.33 1.49 -54.51
N LYS A 382 -11.20 1.77 -53.21
CA LYS A 382 -11.44 3.11 -52.67
C LYS A 382 -10.25 4.03 -52.90
N PRO A 383 -10.48 5.38 -53.07
CA PRO A 383 -9.40 6.35 -53.21
C PRO A 383 -8.38 6.27 -52.02
N VAL A 384 -7.13 6.64 -52.33
CA VAL A 384 -6.03 6.64 -51.34
C VAL A 384 -6.38 7.50 -50.12
N GLY A 385 -6.98 8.69 -50.32
CA GLY A 385 -7.41 9.58 -49.25
C GLY A 385 -8.40 8.93 -48.30
N PHE A 386 -9.39 8.21 -48.84
CA PHE A 386 -10.37 7.47 -48.04
C PHE A 386 -9.72 6.37 -47.21
N ALA A 387 -8.89 5.51 -47.84
CA ALA A 387 -8.19 4.43 -47.18
C ALA A 387 -7.26 4.93 -46.06
N LEU A 388 -6.53 6.02 -46.33
CA LEU A 388 -5.63 6.67 -45.37
C LEU A 388 -6.40 7.28 -44.20
N ALA A 389 -7.54 7.92 -44.42
CA ALA A 389 -8.39 8.45 -43.36
C ALA A 389 -8.86 7.37 -42.39
N ARG A 390 -9.18 6.16 -42.86
CA ARG A 390 -9.54 5.00 -42.03
C ARG A 390 -8.34 4.53 -41.19
N ALA A 391 -7.19 4.39 -41.84
CA ALA A 391 -5.95 3.99 -41.15
C ALA A 391 -5.55 5.03 -40.05
N ILE A 392 -5.62 6.32 -40.36
CA ILE A 392 -5.39 7.41 -39.39
C ILE A 392 -6.39 7.33 -38.24
N SER A 393 -7.68 7.11 -38.52
CA SER A 393 -8.72 6.97 -37.51
C SER A 393 -8.40 5.80 -36.54
N VAL A 394 -7.91 4.67 -37.06
CA VAL A 394 -7.46 3.52 -36.25
C VAL A 394 -6.28 3.91 -35.36
N LEU A 395 -5.25 4.57 -35.89
CA LEU A 395 -4.09 4.99 -35.09
C LEU A 395 -4.48 5.94 -33.95
N VAL A 396 -5.37 6.89 -34.23
CA VAL A 396 -5.74 7.94 -33.25
C VAL A 396 -6.65 7.42 -32.16
N ILE A 397 -7.71 6.65 -32.49
CA ILE A 397 -8.66 6.16 -31.48
C ILE A 397 -8.01 5.16 -30.53
N SER A 398 -7.01 4.43 -31.01
CA SER A 398 -6.37 3.33 -30.27
C SER A 398 -5.30 3.77 -29.28
N CYS A 399 -5.27 5.02 -28.87
CA CYS A 399 -4.30 5.45 -27.87
C CYS A 399 -4.56 4.80 -26.50
N PRO A 400 -3.58 4.08 -25.89
CA PRO A 400 -3.74 3.45 -24.58
C PRO A 400 -3.51 4.42 -23.41
N CYS A 401 -3.84 5.70 -23.54
CA CYS A 401 -3.58 6.73 -22.54
C CYS A 401 -4.25 6.42 -21.21
N ALA A 402 -5.53 6.05 -21.26
CA ALA A 402 -6.34 5.73 -20.10
C ALA A 402 -5.82 4.47 -19.35
N LEU A 403 -5.30 3.48 -20.10
CA LEU A 403 -4.76 2.24 -19.55
C LEU A 403 -3.54 2.50 -18.65
N GLY A 404 -2.63 3.40 -19.07
CA GLY A 404 -1.44 3.74 -18.30
C GLY A 404 -1.73 4.50 -17.00
N LEU A 405 -2.89 5.14 -16.87
CA LEU A 405 -3.32 5.90 -15.70
C LEU A 405 -4.26 5.12 -14.77
N ALA A 406 -4.94 4.10 -15.29
CA ALA A 406 -6.01 3.38 -14.61
C ALA A 406 -5.61 2.86 -13.22
N THR A 407 -4.43 2.28 -13.11
CA THR A 407 -3.91 1.69 -11.86
C THR A 407 -3.18 2.70 -10.98
N PRO A 408 -2.18 3.47 -11.47
CA PRO A 408 -1.39 4.34 -10.59
C PRO A 408 -2.21 5.43 -9.90
N VAL A 409 -3.19 6.02 -10.59
CA VAL A 409 -4.03 7.07 -10.01
C VAL A 409 -4.92 6.52 -8.90
N ALA A 410 -5.55 5.35 -9.10
CA ALA A 410 -6.39 4.73 -8.10
C ALA A 410 -5.59 4.31 -6.85
N ILE A 411 -4.38 3.75 -7.02
CA ILE A 411 -3.48 3.38 -5.92
C ILE A 411 -3.09 4.62 -5.12
N MET A 412 -2.69 5.71 -5.80
CA MET A 412 -2.28 6.94 -5.10
C MET A 412 -3.43 7.57 -4.31
N VAL A 413 -4.64 7.60 -4.88
CA VAL A 413 -5.83 8.08 -4.16
C VAL A 413 -6.15 7.16 -2.99
N GLY A 414 -6.08 5.83 -3.18
CA GLY A 414 -6.28 4.84 -2.13
C GLY A 414 -5.28 5.00 -0.97
N ASN A 415 -3.99 5.10 -1.28
CA ASN A 415 -2.95 5.34 -0.26
C ASN A 415 -3.15 6.68 0.46
N GLY A 416 -3.49 7.75 -0.28
CA GLY A 416 -3.77 9.05 0.31
C GLY A 416 -4.97 9.04 1.25
N MET A 417 -6.01 8.25 0.92
CA MET A 417 -7.17 8.03 1.79
C MET A 417 -6.79 7.22 3.04
N GLY A 418 -5.99 6.17 2.87
CA GLY A 418 -5.45 5.40 3.99
C GLY A 418 -4.67 6.27 4.96
N ALA A 419 -3.67 6.99 4.45
CA ALA A 419 -2.80 7.86 5.24
C ALA A 419 -3.58 8.92 6.04
N LYS A 420 -4.59 9.56 5.44
CA LYS A 420 -5.48 10.51 6.13
C LYS A 420 -6.24 9.90 7.31
N ASN A 421 -6.42 8.59 7.33
CA ASN A 421 -7.15 7.88 8.37
C ASN A 421 -6.21 7.08 9.29
N GLY A 422 -4.90 7.28 9.17
CA GLY A 422 -3.90 6.56 9.96
C GLY A 422 -3.62 5.13 9.49
N ILE A 423 -4.00 4.77 8.26
CA ILE A 423 -3.74 3.46 7.65
C ILE A 423 -2.70 3.65 6.54
N MET A 424 -1.50 3.13 6.72
CA MET A 424 -0.39 3.31 5.80
C MET A 424 0.03 2.02 5.14
N PHE A 425 -0.04 1.98 3.82
CA PHE A 425 0.46 0.87 3.02
C PHE A 425 1.87 1.21 2.54
N LYS A 426 2.87 0.40 2.88
CA LYS A 426 4.27 0.65 2.49
C LYS A 426 4.53 0.49 1.00
N THR A 427 3.72 -0.31 0.32
CA THR A 427 3.86 -0.57 -1.11
C THR A 427 2.50 -0.62 -1.82
N ALA A 428 2.51 -0.41 -3.13
CA ALA A 428 1.33 -0.63 -3.96
C ALA A 428 0.89 -2.11 -3.97
N ILE A 429 1.83 -3.03 -3.73
CA ILE A 429 1.56 -4.47 -3.60
C ILE A 429 0.76 -4.72 -2.33
N SER A 430 1.18 -4.14 -1.20
CA SER A 430 0.48 -4.28 0.08
C SER A 430 -0.97 -3.77 -0.03
N LEU A 431 -1.20 -2.63 -0.69
CA LEU A 431 -2.57 -2.13 -0.95
C LEU A 431 -3.38 -3.09 -1.84
N GLU A 432 -2.77 -3.70 -2.87
CA GLU A 432 -3.46 -4.64 -3.75
C GLU A 432 -3.78 -5.95 -3.04
N GLU A 433 -2.82 -6.53 -2.32
CA GLU A 433 -2.96 -7.86 -1.72
C GLU A 433 -3.87 -7.86 -0.48
N THR A 434 -3.84 -6.82 0.35
CA THR A 434 -4.68 -6.71 1.58
C THR A 434 -6.17 -7.03 1.31
N GLY A 435 -6.72 -6.61 0.18
CA GLY A 435 -8.13 -6.85 -0.16
C GLY A 435 -8.47 -8.30 -0.55
N LYS A 436 -7.45 -9.13 -0.81
CA LYS A 436 -7.55 -10.52 -1.26
C LYS A 436 -7.41 -11.55 -0.13
N MET A 437 -7.17 -11.09 1.10
CA MET A 437 -6.92 -11.93 2.26
C MET A 437 -8.17 -12.71 2.69
N GLN A 438 -7.93 -13.93 3.18
CA GLN A 438 -8.95 -14.91 3.53
C GLN A 438 -8.93 -15.25 5.01
N ILE A 439 -7.78 -15.12 5.66
CA ILE A 439 -7.55 -15.40 7.07
C ILE A 439 -6.90 -14.18 7.70
N VAL A 440 -7.36 -13.80 8.90
CA VAL A 440 -6.72 -12.79 9.75
C VAL A 440 -6.28 -13.45 11.03
N ALA A 441 -4.97 -13.53 11.24
CA ALA A 441 -4.35 -13.99 12.46
C ALA A 441 -4.05 -12.77 13.34
N LEU A 442 -4.64 -12.71 14.52
CA LEU A 442 -4.53 -11.61 15.48
C LEU A 442 -3.65 -12.05 16.65
N ASP A 443 -2.63 -11.29 16.97
CA ASP A 443 -2.03 -11.44 18.30
C ASP A 443 -3.03 -11.06 19.39
N LYS A 444 -2.87 -11.58 20.58
CA LYS A 444 -3.73 -11.21 21.71
C LYS A 444 -3.34 -9.85 22.27
N THR A 445 -2.10 -9.75 22.76
CA THR A 445 -1.62 -8.65 23.61
C THR A 445 -1.38 -7.40 22.77
N GLY A 446 -1.91 -6.23 23.21
CA GLY A 446 -1.76 -4.98 22.48
C GLY A 446 -2.58 -4.91 21.17
N THR A 447 -3.06 -6.04 20.64
CA THR A 447 -3.86 -6.14 19.42
C THR A 447 -5.35 -6.30 19.70
N ILE A 448 -5.78 -7.44 20.25
CA ILE A 448 -7.17 -7.67 20.72
C ILE A 448 -7.39 -6.98 22.06
N THR A 449 -6.40 -7.04 22.93
CA THR A 449 -6.42 -6.42 24.26
C THR A 449 -5.63 -5.12 24.27
N SER A 450 -5.76 -4.33 25.35
CA SER A 450 -5.08 -3.04 25.46
C SER A 450 -3.56 -3.17 25.60
N GLY A 451 -3.06 -4.33 26.02
CA GLY A 451 -1.65 -4.55 26.36
C GLY A 451 -1.24 -3.98 27.71
N GLU A 452 -2.15 -3.26 28.35
CA GLU A 452 -1.96 -2.70 29.68
C GLU A 452 -2.86 -3.44 30.68
N PRO A 453 -2.28 -4.15 31.66
CA PRO A 453 -3.07 -4.76 32.74
C PRO A 453 -3.88 -3.71 33.50
N ARG A 454 -5.14 -4.03 33.81
CA ARG A 454 -6.02 -3.19 34.64
C ARG A 454 -6.68 -4.00 35.74
N VAL A 455 -6.98 -3.36 36.86
CA VAL A 455 -7.78 -3.98 37.94
C VAL A 455 -9.20 -4.15 37.44
N THR A 456 -9.69 -5.39 37.46
CA THR A 456 -11.06 -5.73 37.00
C THR A 456 -11.99 -6.01 38.17
N ASP A 457 -11.47 -6.60 39.24
CA ASP A 457 -12.28 -6.97 40.41
C ASP A 457 -11.49 -6.70 41.70
N VAL A 458 -12.23 -6.23 42.71
CA VAL A 458 -11.73 -6.05 44.08
C VAL A 458 -12.65 -6.85 45.00
N LEU A 459 -12.11 -7.89 45.64
CA LEU A 459 -12.83 -8.80 46.54
C LEU A 459 -12.26 -8.69 47.96
N PRO A 460 -12.82 -7.85 48.84
CA PRO A 460 -12.40 -7.76 50.22
C PRO A 460 -12.73 -9.05 50.96
N ALA A 461 -11.89 -9.45 51.95
CA ALA A 461 -12.19 -10.53 52.85
C ALA A 461 -13.33 -10.15 53.81
N GLU A 462 -13.99 -11.15 54.40
CA GLU A 462 -15.13 -10.94 55.28
C GLU A 462 -14.78 -9.99 56.44
N GLY A 463 -15.52 -8.89 56.58
CA GLY A 463 -15.31 -7.87 57.60
C GLY A 463 -14.13 -6.91 57.31
N VAL A 464 -13.61 -6.88 56.10
CA VAL A 464 -12.57 -5.91 55.67
C VAL A 464 -13.19 -4.89 54.69
N PRO A 465 -13.06 -3.59 54.92
CA PRO A 465 -13.49 -2.59 53.93
C PRO A 465 -12.62 -2.65 52.68
N ALA A 466 -13.21 -2.45 51.49
CA ALA A 466 -12.45 -2.37 50.22
C ALA A 466 -11.34 -1.30 50.26
N GLU A 467 -11.58 -0.24 50.99
CA GLU A 467 -10.62 0.88 51.14
C GLU A 467 -9.33 0.42 51.91
N GLU A 468 -9.45 -0.44 52.91
CA GLU A 468 -8.29 -0.98 53.64
C GLU A 468 -7.45 -1.90 52.74
N LEU A 469 -8.12 -2.72 51.91
CA LEU A 469 -7.49 -3.59 50.93
C LEU A 469 -6.72 -2.75 49.87
N LEU A 470 -7.38 -1.79 49.28
CA LEU A 470 -6.80 -0.93 48.22
C LEU A 470 -5.66 -0.07 48.75
N HIS A 471 -5.78 0.45 49.98
CA HIS A 471 -4.75 1.25 50.60
C HIS A 471 -3.50 0.40 50.91
N ALA A 472 -3.65 -0.76 51.47
CA ALA A 472 -2.55 -1.67 51.76
C ALA A 472 -1.85 -2.17 50.49
N ALA A 473 -2.65 -2.51 49.44
CA ALA A 473 -2.13 -2.90 48.15
C ALA A 473 -1.35 -1.72 47.49
N GLY A 474 -1.90 -0.49 47.52
CA GLY A 474 -1.22 0.68 46.98
C GLY A 474 0.12 0.98 47.63
N ILE A 475 0.20 0.87 48.97
CA ILE A 475 1.46 1.08 49.70
C ILE A 475 2.50 0.00 49.34
N LEU A 476 2.08 -1.27 49.23
CA LEU A 476 3.00 -2.37 48.98
C LEU A 476 3.50 -2.36 47.52
N GLU A 477 2.63 -2.06 46.56
CA GLU A 477 2.95 -2.07 45.13
C GLU A 477 3.71 -0.82 44.65
N GLN A 478 3.78 0.25 45.49
CA GLN A 478 4.42 1.52 45.13
C GLN A 478 5.92 1.38 44.79
N LYS A 479 6.62 0.43 45.42
CA LYS A 479 8.04 0.15 45.19
C LYS A 479 8.27 -0.99 44.23
N SER A 480 7.23 -1.52 43.59
CA SER A 480 7.31 -2.61 42.64
C SER A 480 7.32 -2.05 41.21
N GLU A 481 8.26 -2.49 40.37
CA GLU A 481 8.31 -2.13 38.94
C GLU A 481 7.49 -3.10 38.08
N HIS A 482 6.80 -4.08 38.67
CA HIS A 482 6.04 -5.06 37.93
C HIS A 482 4.82 -4.43 37.23
N PRO A 483 4.47 -4.83 35.97
CA PRO A 483 3.30 -4.29 35.27
C PRO A 483 1.99 -4.38 36.03
N LEU A 484 1.79 -5.48 36.83
CA LEU A 484 0.60 -5.64 37.67
C LEU A 484 0.55 -4.60 38.81
N ALA A 485 1.69 -4.18 39.32
CA ALA A 485 1.79 -3.13 40.32
C ALA A 485 1.32 -1.78 39.78
N LYS A 486 1.74 -1.46 38.58
CA LYS A 486 1.28 -0.23 37.90
C LYS A 486 -0.25 -0.20 37.75
N ALA A 487 -0.86 -1.34 37.42
CA ALA A 487 -2.31 -1.49 37.33
C ALA A 487 -3.03 -1.22 38.65
N VAL A 488 -2.51 -1.78 39.77
CA VAL A 488 -3.07 -1.57 41.11
C VAL A 488 -2.94 -0.11 41.51
N LEU A 489 -1.76 0.51 41.32
CA LEU A 489 -1.51 1.91 41.62
C LEU A 489 -2.37 2.87 40.84
N ALA A 490 -2.55 2.63 39.53
CA ALA A 490 -3.43 3.41 38.68
C ALA A 490 -4.88 3.39 39.21
N TYR A 491 -5.37 2.18 39.53
CA TYR A 491 -6.73 2.02 40.06
C TYR A 491 -6.91 2.72 41.44
N VAL A 492 -5.92 2.63 42.34
CA VAL A 492 -5.97 3.31 43.65
C VAL A 492 -6.00 4.82 43.48
N LYS A 493 -5.20 5.38 42.54
CA LYS A 493 -5.19 6.82 42.22
C LYS A 493 -6.53 7.29 41.66
N GLU A 494 -7.13 6.52 40.75
CA GLU A 494 -8.43 6.82 40.14
C GLU A 494 -9.55 6.87 41.19
N GLN A 495 -9.59 5.91 42.11
CA GLN A 495 -10.57 5.86 43.18
C GLN A 495 -10.41 7.03 44.18
N ALA A 496 -9.17 7.46 44.46
CA ALA A 496 -8.88 8.63 45.29
C ALA A 496 -9.35 9.92 44.60
N GLY A 497 -9.10 10.08 43.30
CA GLY A 497 -9.53 11.22 42.50
C GLY A 497 -11.06 11.35 42.37
N ALA A 498 -11.74 10.22 42.15
CA ALA A 498 -13.22 10.18 42.07
C ALA A 498 -13.88 10.62 43.39
N LYS A 499 -13.30 10.27 44.54
CA LYS A 499 -13.78 10.75 45.86
C LYS A 499 -13.57 12.24 46.12
N ALA A 500 -12.47 12.78 45.63
CA ALA A 500 -12.20 14.23 45.72
C ALA A 500 -13.19 15.07 44.90
N GLN A 501 -13.71 14.55 43.80
CA GLN A 501 -14.71 15.23 42.97
C GLN A 501 -16.15 15.07 43.48
N SER A 502 -16.48 14.00 44.17
CA SER A 502 -17.86 13.73 44.69
C SER A 502 -18.13 14.40 46.05
N GLY A 503 -17.11 14.82 46.77
CA GLY A 503 -17.18 15.51 48.04
C GLY A 503 -17.36 17.02 47.92
N GLY A 504 -18.48 17.46 47.34
CA GLY A 504 -18.85 18.89 47.30
C GLY A 504 -19.19 19.44 48.68
N LYS A 505 -18.19 19.91 49.43
CA LYS A 505 -18.30 21.00 50.42
C LYS A 505 -16.90 21.56 50.66
N ARG A 506 -16.74 22.81 50.25
CA ARG A 506 -15.63 23.69 50.57
C ARG A 506 -15.46 23.79 52.09
N ALA A 507 -14.53 23.00 52.67
CA ALA A 507 -14.05 23.23 54.03
C ALA A 507 -12.99 24.31 53.98
N THR A 508 -13.25 25.40 54.73
CA THR A 508 -12.41 26.56 54.97
C THR A 508 -11.05 26.12 55.53
N ALA A 509 -10.02 26.73 54.99
CA ALA A 509 -8.63 26.57 55.42
C ALA A 509 -8.46 26.90 56.95
N ALA A 510 -8.12 25.90 57.72
CA ALA A 510 -7.33 25.97 58.96
C ALA A 510 -6.98 24.55 59.36
N ASP A 511 -5.80 24.25 59.17
CA ASP A 511 -4.81 23.35 59.78
C ASP A 511 -4.00 22.54 58.74
N GLY A 512 -2.70 22.83 58.73
CA GLY A 512 -1.75 22.29 57.78
C GLY A 512 -1.60 20.76 57.93
N ALA A 513 -2.08 20.07 56.88
CA ALA A 513 -1.59 18.76 56.50
C ALA A 513 -1.82 18.66 54.99
N SER A 514 -0.82 19.03 54.25
CA SER A 514 -0.69 18.74 52.81
C SER A 514 -0.46 17.23 52.62
N GLY A 515 -1.54 16.43 52.64
CA GLY A 515 -1.53 15.03 52.30
C GLY A 515 -1.81 14.89 50.81
N GLY A 516 -0.91 15.31 49.92
CA GLY A 516 -0.85 14.92 48.52
C GLY A 516 -0.24 13.53 48.38
N ALA A 517 -0.45 12.89 47.27
CA ALA A 517 0.02 11.54 46.91
C ALA A 517 1.55 11.34 47.08
N ASP A 518 2.32 12.40 47.24
CA ASP A 518 3.78 12.37 47.49
C ASP A 518 4.15 12.06 48.94
N GLY A 519 3.23 11.99 49.91
CA GLY A 519 3.49 11.68 51.30
C GLY A 519 3.53 10.19 51.64
N LEU A 520 3.29 9.29 50.71
CA LEU A 520 3.24 7.83 50.94
C LEU A 520 4.61 7.15 50.77
N GLU A 521 5.56 7.77 50.10
CA GLU A 521 6.86 7.17 49.73
C GLU A 521 7.76 6.85 50.94
N ASP A 522 7.65 7.58 52.04
CA ASP A 522 8.57 7.48 53.19
C ASP A 522 8.11 6.45 54.27
N MET A 523 6.95 5.75 54.07
CA MET A 523 6.35 4.94 55.15
C MET A 523 6.58 3.46 55.06
N LEU A 524 6.98 2.91 53.86
CA LEU A 524 7.23 1.47 53.65
C LEU A 524 8.71 1.14 53.89
N THR A 525 8.97 0.35 54.96
CA THR A 525 10.31 -0.15 55.27
C THR A 525 10.41 -1.65 55.00
N ASP A 526 11.63 -2.18 54.94
CA ASP A 526 11.93 -3.61 54.80
C ASP A 526 11.22 -4.25 53.59
N PHE A 527 11.09 -3.50 52.44
CA PHE A 527 10.48 -3.98 51.21
C PHE A 527 11.34 -5.05 50.55
N MET A 528 10.72 -6.14 50.17
CA MET A 528 11.36 -7.25 49.48
C MET A 528 10.43 -7.80 48.41
N ALA A 529 10.91 -7.81 47.13
CA ALA A 529 10.26 -8.51 46.03
C ALA A 529 10.81 -9.95 45.95
N LEU A 530 9.91 -10.92 45.93
CA LEU A 530 10.23 -12.36 45.81
C LEU A 530 9.82 -12.84 44.43
N PRO A 531 10.76 -12.98 43.49
CA PRO A 531 10.44 -13.32 42.11
C PRO A 531 9.58 -14.58 41.98
N GLY A 532 8.46 -14.50 41.26
CA GLY A 532 7.52 -15.61 41.07
C GLY A 532 6.56 -15.90 42.24
N ASN A 533 6.71 -15.24 43.37
CA ASN A 533 5.90 -15.47 44.59
C ASN A 533 5.08 -14.23 44.97
N GLY A 534 5.73 -13.11 45.26
CA GLY A 534 5.03 -11.92 45.71
C GLY A 534 5.94 -10.84 46.29
N LEU A 535 5.36 -9.98 47.10
CA LEU A 535 5.99 -8.83 47.75
C LEU A 535 5.76 -8.87 49.25
N THR A 536 6.69 -8.35 50.01
CA THR A 536 6.53 -8.11 51.44
C THR A 536 7.16 -6.80 51.85
N GLY A 537 6.63 -6.17 52.89
CA GLY A 537 7.18 -4.92 53.45
C GLY A 537 6.55 -4.60 54.79
N VAL A 538 7.13 -3.68 55.56
CA VAL A 538 6.63 -3.26 56.87
C VAL A 538 6.11 -1.83 56.73
N TRP A 539 4.82 -1.65 57.09
CA TRP A 539 4.14 -0.36 57.13
C TRP A 539 3.52 -0.15 58.50
N ASP A 540 3.80 0.99 59.12
CA ASP A 540 3.31 1.34 60.47
C ASP A 540 3.53 0.21 61.51
N GLY A 541 4.74 -0.41 61.43
CA GLY A 541 5.09 -1.52 62.33
C GLY A 541 4.37 -2.85 62.03
N ARG A 542 3.54 -2.94 61.01
CA ARG A 542 2.82 -4.15 60.60
C ARG A 542 3.35 -4.67 59.26
N ARG A 543 3.44 -6.00 59.14
CA ARG A 543 3.94 -6.62 57.92
C ARG A 543 2.85 -6.79 56.88
N LEU A 544 3.08 -6.31 55.69
CA LEU A 544 2.22 -6.48 54.54
C LEU A 544 2.78 -7.60 53.65
N TYR A 545 1.87 -8.36 53.04
CA TYR A 545 2.17 -9.38 52.06
C TYR A 545 1.25 -9.19 50.85
N GLY A 546 1.79 -9.33 49.64
CA GLY A 546 1.05 -9.32 48.39
C GLY A 546 1.61 -10.34 47.44
N GLY A 547 0.76 -11.13 46.76
CA GLY A 547 1.27 -12.12 45.81
C GLY A 547 0.28 -13.22 45.45
N ASN A 548 0.82 -14.34 44.99
CA ASN A 548 0.01 -15.48 44.57
C ASN A 548 -0.52 -16.27 45.81
N LEU A 549 -1.51 -17.13 45.59
CA LEU A 549 -2.14 -17.92 46.65
C LEU A 549 -1.12 -18.74 47.46
N ILE A 550 -0.17 -19.40 46.78
CA ILE A 550 0.83 -20.27 47.41
C ILE A 550 1.70 -19.47 48.38
N PHE A 551 2.10 -18.29 48.01
CA PHE A 551 2.90 -17.41 48.86
C PHE A 551 2.11 -16.92 50.08
N ILE A 552 0.86 -16.50 49.89
CA ILE A 552 0.01 -15.97 50.95
C ILE A 552 -0.36 -17.09 51.95
N GLU A 553 -0.59 -18.32 51.49
CA GLU A 553 -0.93 -19.46 52.40
C GLU A 553 0.21 -19.85 53.35
N GLN A 554 1.44 -19.47 53.04
CA GLN A 554 2.59 -19.65 53.95
C GLN A 554 2.50 -18.71 55.18
N HIS A 555 1.76 -17.63 55.09
CA HIS A 555 1.70 -16.58 56.11
C HIS A 555 0.33 -16.42 56.75
N VAL A 556 -0.76 -16.66 55.97
CA VAL A 556 -2.14 -16.41 56.42
C VAL A 556 -3.07 -17.52 55.93
N LYS A 557 -4.04 -17.90 56.75
CA LYS A 557 -5.12 -18.84 56.35
C LYS A 557 -6.09 -18.16 55.38
N VAL A 558 -6.18 -18.67 54.16
CA VAL A 558 -7.13 -18.25 53.17
C VAL A 558 -8.38 -19.12 53.24
N SER A 559 -9.58 -18.52 53.30
CA SER A 559 -10.84 -19.27 53.39
C SER A 559 -11.11 -20.00 52.06
N ASP A 560 -11.78 -21.18 52.11
CA ASP A 560 -12.14 -21.95 50.91
C ASP A 560 -13.11 -21.21 50.01
N ALA A 561 -13.90 -20.28 50.53
CA ALA A 561 -14.75 -19.40 49.74
C ALA A 561 -13.92 -18.45 48.88
N MET A 562 -12.89 -17.79 49.45
CA MET A 562 -12.00 -16.89 48.74
C MET A 562 -11.14 -17.62 47.70
N LYS A 563 -10.67 -18.83 47.99
CA LYS A 563 -9.95 -19.68 47.05
C LYS A 563 -10.79 -19.97 45.82
N ARG A 564 -12.05 -20.41 46.03
CA ARG A 564 -12.99 -20.69 44.93
C ARG A 564 -13.30 -19.43 44.08
N GLN A 565 -13.45 -18.27 44.72
CA GLN A 565 -13.66 -17.01 44.01
C GLN A 565 -12.41 -16.63 43.18
N ALA A 566 -11.24 -16.74 43.73
CA ALA A 566 -9.98 -16.49 43.01
C ALA A 566 -9.78 -17.48 41.85
N GLU A 567 -10.14 -18.75 42.05
CA GLU A 567 -10.09 -19.77 41.01
C GLU A 567 -11.09 -19.46 39.87
N GLN A 568 -12.30 -18.98 40.19
CA GLN A 568 -13.26 -18.50 39.20
C GLN A 568 -12.73 -17.30 38.40
N LEU A 569 -12.08 -16.36 39.07
CA LEU A 569 -11.44 -15.24 38.38
C LEU A 569 -10.30 -15.72 37.45
N ALA A 570 -9.49 -16.68 37.94
CA ALA A 570 -8.45 -17.27 37.11
C ALA A 570 -9.02 -18.04 35.91
N MET A 571 -10.16 -18.72 36.06
CA MET A 571 -10.89 -19.33 34.92
C MET A 571 -11.42 -18.33 33.91
N GLN A 572 -11.59 -17.05 34.28
CA GLN A 572 -11.97 -15.94 33.40
C GLN A 572 -10.75 -15.27 32.76
N GLY A 573 -9.54 -15.79 32.93
CA GLY A 573 -8.32 -15.20 32.39
C GLY A 573 -7.74 -14.05 33.19
N LYS A 574 -8.22 -13.84 34.43
CA LYS A 574 -7.74 -12.79 35.33
C LYS A 574 -6.65 -13.32 36.27
N THR A 575 -5.73 -12.47 36.68
CA THR A 575 -4.66 -12.81 37.63
C THR A 575 -5.07 -12.34 39.02
N PRO A 576 -5.46 -13.24 39.94
CA PRO A 576 -5.80 -12.88 41.31
C PRO A 576 -4.54 -12.64 42.13
N LEU A 577 -4.41 -11.45 42.69
CA LEU A 577 -3.37 -11.04 43.62
C LEU A 577 -3.98 -10.99 45.05
N PHE A 578 -3.43 -11.75 45.94
CA PHE A 578 -3.86 -11.79 47.36
C PHE A 578 -3.05 -10.79 48.18
N PHE A 579 -3.73 -10.09 49.09
CA PHE A 579 -3.10 -9.16 50.01
C PHE A 579 -3.44 -9.49 51.46
N ALA A 580 -2.45 -9.42 52.33
CA ALA A 580 -2.60 -9.70 53.75
C ALA A 580 -1.81 -8.70 54.60
N LYS A 581 -2.24 -8.51 55.83
CA LYS A 581 -1.61 -7.66 56.84
C LYS A 581 -1.43 -8.48 58.08
N ASP A 582 -0.17 -8.68 58.53
CA ASP A 582 0.21 -9.61 59.61
C ASP A 582 -0.37 -11.03 59.34
N GLU A 583 -1.23 -11.55 60.20
CA GLU A 583 -1.89 -12.86 60.07
C GLU A 583 -3.31 -12.76 59.47
N LYS A 584 -3.75 -11.57 59.03
CA LYS A 584 -5.12 -11.34 58.51
C LYS A 584 -5.12 -11.15 56.99
N LEU A 585 -5.90 -11.96 56.28
CA LEU A 585 -6.20 -11.74 54.84
C LEU A 585 -7.02 -10.46 54.69
N LEU A 586 -6.59 -9.57 53.84
CA LEU A 586 -7.33 -8.35 53.45
C LEU A 586 -8.28 -8.59 52.27
N GLY A 587 -7.86 -9.42 51.28
CA GLY A 587 -8.68 -9.74 50.15
C GLY A 587 -7.88 -10.10 48.90
N VAL A 588 -8.55 -10.08 47.77
CA VAL A 588 -8.02 -10.35 46.43
C VAL A 588 -8.30 -9.19 45.50
N ILE A 589 -7.30 -8.78 44.72
CA ILE A 589 -7.42 -7.86 43.60
C ILE A 589 -7.11 -8.63 42.33
N ALA A 590 -8.07 -8.68 41.39
CA ALA A 590 -7.84 -9.34 40.12
C ALA A 590 -7.41 -8.30 39.06
N VAL A 591 -6.37 -8.67 38.36
CA VAL A 591 -5.82 -7.83 37.25
C VAL A 591 -5.85 -8.65 35.98
N ALA A 592 -6.28 -8.02 34.89
CA ALA A 592 -6.30 -8.63 33.59
C ALA A 592 -5.95 -7.61 32.49
N ASP A 593 -5.45 -8.12 31.38
CA ASP A 593 -5.34 -7.37 30.13
C ASP A 593 -6.71 -7.35 29.47
N VAL A 594 -7.32 -6.18 29.39
CA VAL A 594 -8.72 -6.00 29.01
C VAL A 594 -8.86 -5.94 27.49
N ILE A 595 -9.88 -6.62 26.94
CA ILE A 595 -10.22 -6.54 25.52
C ILE A 595 -10.59 -5.09 25.16
N LYS A 596 -10.03 -4.58 24.04
CA LYS A 596 -10.40 -3.26 23.53
C LYS A 596 -11.89 -3.21 23.16
N GLU A 597 -12.53 -2.10 23.44
CA GLU A 597 -13.98 -1.93 23.21
C GLU A 597 -14.40 -2.20 21.76
N ASP A 598 -13.55 -1.91 20.80
CA ASP A 598 -13.80 -2.09 19.37
C ASP A 598 -13.48 -3.50 18.85
N SER A 599 -12.75 -4.35 19.62
CA SER A 599 -12.27 -5.65 19.14
C SER A 599 -13.38 -6.63 18.78
N PRO A 600 -14.44 -6.85 19.60
CA PRO A 600 -15.51 -7.78 19.22
C PRO A 600 -16.26 -7.34 17.97
N ARG A 601 -16.44 -6.02 17.82
CA ARG A 601 -17.07 -5.46 16.63
C ARG A 601 -16.20 -5.64 15.39
N ALA A 602 -14.89 -5.39 15.49
CA ALA A 602 -13.95 -5.56 14.39
C ALA A 602 -13.87 -7.02 13.92
N VAL A 603 -13.85 -7.98 14.85
CA VAL A 603 -13.93 -9.42 14.55
C VAL A 603 -15.20 -9.76 13.79
N ALA A 604 -16.36 -9.32 14.28
CA ALA A 604 -17.65 -9.55 13.60
C ALA A 604 -17.69 -8.93 12.19
N GLU A 605 -17.07 -7.75 11.99
CA GLU A 605 -16.97 -7.11 10.68
C GLU A 605 -16.11 -7.94 9.71
N LEU A 606 -14.99 -8.50 10.16
CA LEU A 606 -14.14 -9.41 9.36
C LEU A 606 -14.89 -10.68 8.96
N GLN A 607 -15.58 -11.32 9.90
CA GLN A 607 -16.42 -12.51 9.65
C GLN A 607 -17.54 -12.24 8.65
N ASN A 608 -18.20 -11.06 8.73
CA ASN A 608 -19.20 -10.63 7.77
C ASN A 608 -18.63 -10.46 6.36
N MET A 609 -17.35 -10.09 6.23
CA MET A 609 -16.64 -10.06 4.95
C MET A 609 -16.25 -11.45 4.43
N GLY A 610 -16.52 -12.52 5.17
CA GLY A 610 -16.15 -13.91 4.85
C GLY A 610 -14.69 -14.23 5.16
N ILE A 611 -14.07 -13.51 6.09
CA ILE A 611 -12.69 -13.72 6.52
C ILE A 611 -12.70 -14.56 7.79
N TYR A 612 -11.83 -15.57 7.84
CA TYR A 612 -11.65 -16.44 9.00
C TYR A 612 -10.71 -15.78 10.01
N VAL A 613 -11.14 -15.62 11.25
CA VAL A 613 -10.39 -14.87 12.26
C VAL A 613 -9.81 -15.83 13.31
N VAL A 614 -8.48 -15.82 13.46
CA VAL A 614 -7.72 -16.68 14.35
C VAL A 614 -7.00 -15.82 15.39
N MET A 615 -7.09 -16.16 16.67
CA MET A 615 -6.31 -15.53 17.72
C MET A 615 -5.09 -16.38 18.07
N LEU A 616 -3.92 -15.76 18.12
CA LEU A 616 -2.65 -16.37 18.55
C LEU A 616 -2.25 -15.80 19.91
N THR A 617 -1.85 -16.68 20.84
CA THR A 617 -1.38 -16.23 22.17
C THR A 617 -0.43 -17.22 22.80
N GLY A 618 0.51 -16.73 23.60
CA GLY A 618 1.35 -17.53 24.49
C GLY A 618 0.67 -17.98 25.78
N ASP A 619 -0.55 -17.51 26.06
CA ASP A 619 -1.30 -17.88 27.24
C ASP A 619 -1.68 -19.36 27.24
N ASN A 620 -2.02 -19.85 28.44
CA ASN A 620 -2.59 -21.19 28.57
C ASN A 620 -3.96 -21.30 27.88
N GLU A 621 -4.32 -22.54 27.51
CA GLU A 621 -5.53 -22.84 26.74
C GLU A 621 -6.82 -22.25 27.37
N ARG A 622 -6.97 -22.31 28.69
CA ARG A 622 -8.18 -21.86 29.40
C ARG A 622 -8.38 -20.35 29.29
N THR A 623 -7.32 -19.60 29.57
CA THR A 623 -7.31 -18.12 29.45
C THR A 623 -7.54 -17.69 28.01
N ALA A 624 -6.85 -18.34 27.06
CA ALA A 624 -6.95 -18.06 25.64
C ALA A 624 -8.39 -18.29 25.12
N GLN A 625 -9.02 -19.40 25.49
CA GLN A 625 -10.41 -19.71 25.11
C GLN A 625 -11.42 -18.72 25.69
N ALA A 626 -11.22 -18.26 26.93
CA ALA A 626 -12.08 -17.25 27.54
C ALA A 626 -12.05 -15.93 26.76
N ILE A 627 -10.85 -15.42 26.45
CA ILE A 627 -10.64 -14.18 25.71
C ILE A 627 -11.13 -14.32 24.26
N GLY A 628 -10.81 -15.45 23.60
CA GLY A 628 -11.24 -15.72 22.23
C GLY A 628 -12.77 -15.77 22.08
N LYS A 629 -13.46 -16.34 23.07
CA LYS A 629 -14.93 -16.37 23.11
C LYS A 629 -15.53 -14.97 23.30
N GLU A 630 -14.91 -14.16 24.16
CA GLU A 630 -15.36 -12.78 24.41
C GLU A 630 -15.10 -11.89 23.17
N ALA A 631 -13.94 -12.05 22.52
CA ALA A 631 -13.61 -11.36 21.27
C ALA A 631 -14.43 -11.86 20.07
N GLY A 632 -14.99 -13.10 20.14
CA GLY A 632 -15.81 -13.69 19.09
C GLY A 632 -15.01 -14.28 17.92
N VAL A 633 -13.74 -14.65 18.10
CA VAL A 633 -12.90 -15.23 17.02
C VAL A 633 -13.36 -16.65 16.63
N ASP A 634 -13.02 -17.07 15.40
CA ASP A 634 -13.41 -18.39 14.87
C ASP A 634 -12.53 -19.53 15.44
N GLU A 635 -11.24 -19.25 15.70
CA GLU A 635 -10.27 -20.23 16.19
C GLU A 635 -9.29 -19.54 17.17
N VAL A 636 -8.88 -20.30 18.19
CA VAL A 636 -7.88 -19.88 19.19
C VAL A 636 -6.73 -20.86 19.18
N ILE A 637 -5.51 -20.37 19.02
CA ILE A 637 -4.27 -21.14 19.09
C ILE A 637 -3.47 -20.64 20.28
N ALA A 638 -3.48 -21.42 21.36
CA ALA A 638 -2.89 -21.10 22.64
C ALA A 638 -1.49 -21.69 22.80
N GLY A 639 -0.72 -21.22 23.78
CA GLY A 639 0.60 -21.75 24.12
C GLY A 639 1.67 -21.53 23.05
N VAL A 640 1.49 -20.57 22.16
CA VAL A 640 2.40 -20.27 21.05
C VAL A 640 3.53 -19.37 21.55
N LEU A 641 4.74 -19.92 21.64
CA LEU A 641 5.94 -19.12 21.93
C LEU A 641 6.23 -18.13 20.79
N PRO A 642 6.98 -17.04 21.04
CA PRO A 642 7.29 -16.03 20.00
C PRO A 642 7.83 -16.63 18.71
N ASP A 643 8.78 -17.55 18.78
CA ASP A 643 9.37 -18.23 17.61
C ASP A 643 8.38 -19.18 16.91
N GLY A 644 7.36 -19.67 17.61
CA GLY A 644 6.31 -20.54 17.08
C GLY A 644 5.24 -19.81 16.26
N LYS A 645 5.08 -18.48 16.44
CA LYS A 645 4.06 -17.70 15.71
C LYS A 645 4.30 -17.73 14.20
N GLU A 646 5.55 -17.67 13.73
CA GLU A 646 5.90 -17.80 12.31
C GLU A 646 5.46 -19.13 11.73
N GLN A 647 5.66 -20.21 12.48
CA GLN A 647 5.27 -21.56 12.04
C GLN A 647 3.75 -21.70 11.94
N VAL A 648 3.00 -21.13 12.88
CA VAL A 648 1.52 -21.12 12.83
C VAL A 648 1.04 -20.34 11.59
N VAL A 649 1.61 -19.18 11.30
CA VAL A 649 1.29 -18.41 10.10
C VAL A 649 1.55 -19.25 8.84
N ARG A 650 2.67 -19.97 8.77
CA ARG A 650 3.01 -20.87 7.66
C ARG A 650 1.97 -21.99 7.47
N GLU A 651 1.46 -22.56 8.56
CA GLU A 651 0.40 -23.57 8.48
C GLU A 651 -0.94 -22.96 8.00
N LEU A 652 -1.28 -21.77 8.49
CA LEU A 652 -2.46 -21.05 8.04
C LEU A 652 -2.38 -20.69 6.54
N GLN A 653 -1.19 -20.35 6.02
CA GLN A 653 -0.98 -20.06 4.60
C GLN A 653 -1.28 -21.27 3.67
N LYS A 654 -1.23 -22.51 4.16
CA LYS A 654 -1.67 -23.69 3.42
C LYS A 654 -3.19 -23.72 3.21
N LYS A 655 -3.95 -23.05 4.09
CA LYS A 655 -5.43 -22.98 4.05
C LYS A 655 -5.93 -21.79 3.23
N GLY A 656 -5.15 -20.72 3.12
CA GLY A 656 -5.52 -19.49 2.41
C GLY A 656 -4.52 -18.37 2.62
N LYS A 657 -4.76 -17.21 2.00
CA LYS A 657 -3.95 -16.01 2.19
C LYS A 657 -4.15 -15.41 3.58
N VAL A 658 -3.05 -15.14 4.27
CA VAL A 658 -3.03 -14.75 5.69
C VAL A 658 -2.59 -13.30 5.88
N VAL A 659 -3.37 -12.54 6.66
CA VAL A 659 -2.90 -11.32 7.32
C VAL A 659 -2.47 -11.69 8.73
N MET A 660 -1.28 -11.28 9.16
CA MET A 660 -0.89 -11.26 10.58
C MET A 660 -0.98 -9.84 11.12
N VAL A 661 -1.62 -9.68 12.27
CA VAL A 661 -1.74 -8.39 12.97
C VAL A 661 -1.07 -8.52 14.34
N GLY A 662 -0.14 -7.64 14.65
CA GLY A 662 0.59 -7.61 15.92
C GLY A 662 1.15 -6.22 16.20
N ASP A 663 1.62 -5.98 17.43
CA ASP A 663 2.12 -4.69 17.91
C ASP A 663 3.60 -4.72 18.33
N GLY A 664 4.16 -5.89 18.57
CA GLY A 664 5.42 -6.08 19.24
C GLY A 664 6.57 -6.63 18.40
N ILE A 665 7.77 -6.56 19.00
CA ILE A 665 9.02 -7.14 18.46
C ILE A 665 8.87 -8.65 18.27
N ASN A 666 8.13 -9.30 19.16
CA ASN A 666 7.90 -10.74 19.17
C ASN A 666 7.10 -11.22 17.95
N ASP A 667 6.36 -10.33 17.30
CA ASP A 667 5.54 -10.64 16.14
C ASP A 667 6.27 -10.40 14.80
N ALA A 668 7.41 -9.72 14.80
CA ALA A 668 8.13 -9.35 13.58
C ALA A 668 8.42 -10.54 12.65
N PRO A 669 8.82 -11.73 13.11
CA PRO A 669 8.99 -12.90 12.24
C PRO A 669 7.67 -13.36 11.61
N ALA A 670 6.57 -13.34 12.37
CA ALA A 670 5.24 -13.72 11.90
C ALA A 670 4.64 -12.68 10.93
N LEU A 671 4.85 -11.37 11.20
CA LEU A 671 4.47 -10.27 10.32
C LEU A 671 5.17 -10.38 8.97
N THR A 672 6.48 -10.62 8.98
CA THR A 672 7.27 -10.78 7.74
C THR A 672 6.88 -12.05 6.98
N ARG A 673 6.49 -13.12 7.69
CA ARG A 673 6.11 -14.40 7.07
C ARG A 673 4.75 -14.36 6.40
N ALA A 674 3.80 -13.63 6.93
CA ALA A 674 2.44 -13.54 6.41
C ALA A 674 2.40 -13.03 4.95
N ASP A 675 1.30 -13.25 4.24
CA ASP A 675 1.10 -12.63 2.93
C ASP A 675 0.99 -11.10 3.06
N ILE A 676 0.46 -10.63 4.18
CA ILE A 676 0.45 -9.22 4.60
C ILE A 676 0.67 -9.16 6.12
N GLY A 677 1.71 -8.46 6.54
CA GLY A 677 1.91 -8.07 7.93
C GLY A 677 1.28 -6.72 8.24
N MET A 678 0.52 -6.60 9.33
CA MET A 678 -0.07 -5.35 9.80
C MET A 678 0.44 -5.04 11.21
N ALA A 679 1.18 -3.95 11.38
CA ALA A 679 1.53 -3.42 12.70
C ALA A 679 0.40 -2.51 13.21
N ILE A 680 -0.04 -2.71 14.46
CA ILE A 680 -1.13 -1.95 15.08
C ILE A 680 -0.60 -1.05 16.21
N GLY A 681 -1.12 0.18 16.30
CA GLY A 681 -0.66 1.20 17.25
C GLY A 681 0.66 1.85 16.81
N ALA A 682 1.19 2.72 17.64
CA ALA A 682 2.55 3.27 17.48
C ALA A 682 3.61 2.22 17.87
N GLY A 683 3.47 0.99 17.31
CA GLY A 683 4.28 -0.17 17.63
C GLY A 683 5.78 0.10 17.60
N THR A 684 6.57 -0.84 18.10
CA THR A 684 8.03 -0.71 18.06
C THR A 684 8.54 -0.50 16.64
N ASP A 685 9.61 0.26 16.47
CA ASP A 685 10.23 0.52 15.16
C ASP A 685 10.47 -0.81 14.39
N ILE A 686 10.79 -1.90 15.10
CA ILE A 686 10.99 -3.24 14.53
C ILE A 686 9.70 -3.84 13.95
N ALA A 687 8.56 -3.71 14.64
CA ALA A 687 7.27 -4.18 14.14
C ALA A 687 6.81 -3.34 12.94
N ILE A 688 7.03 -2.02 13.02
CA ILE A 688 6.78 -1.11 11.89
C ILE A 688 7.63 -1.53 10.69
N ASP A 689 8.91 -1.84 10.86
CA ASP A 689 9.79 -2.22 9.75
C ASP A 689 9.40 -3.57 9.13
N ALA A 690 8.96 -4.53 9.94
CA ALA A 690 8.56 -5.87 9.50
C ALA A 690 7.21 -5.91 8.78
N ALA A 691 6.30 -4.96 9.07
CA ALA A 691 4.95 -4.95 8.53
C ALA A 691 4.86 -4.35 7.11
N ASP A 692 3.86 -4.77 6.34
CA ASP A 692 3.46 -4.21 5.04
C ASP A 692 2.49 -3.05 5.17
N VAL A 693 1.69 -3.05 6.24
CA VAL A 693 0.68 -2.04 6.56
C VAL A 693 0.89 -1.59 8.00
N VAL A 694 0.88 -0.29 8.23
CA VAL A 694 0.99 0.31 9.56
C VAL A 694 -0.33 0.99 9.91
N LEU A 695 -0.93 0.58 11.02
CA LEU A 695 -2.14 1.15 11.58
C LEU A 695 -1.72 2.06 12.73
N MET A 696 -1.74 3.37 12.52
CA MET A 696 -1.24 4.34 13.50
C MET A 696 -2.04 4.40 14.79
N LYS A 697 -3.31 4.00 14.71
CA LYS A 697 -4.20 3.93 15.86
C LYS A 697 -4.15 2.54 16.47
N SER A 698 -4.24 2.48 17.80
CA SER A 698 -4.32 1.21 18.50
C SER A 698 -5.76 0.65 18.50
N ARG A 699 -6.44 0.65 17.33
CA ARG A 699 -7.82 0.18 17.17
C ARG A 699 -7.90 -0.99 16.18
N LEU A 700 -8.49 -2.08 16.63
CA LEU A 700 -8.66 -3.27 15.78
C LEU A 700 -9.62 -3.01 14.58
N SER A 701 -10.55 -2.06 14.73
CA SER A 701 -11.45 -1.63 13.65
C SER A 701 -10.77 -1.06 12.42
N ASP A 702 -9.49 -0.68 12.50
CA ASP A 702 -8.70 -0.22 11.35
C ASP A 702 -8.30 -1.39 10.43
N VAL A 703 -8.24 -2.64 10.93
CA VAL A 703 -7.98 -3.83 10.11
C VAL A 703 -9.07 -4.07 9.06
N PRO A 704 -10.38 -4.21 9.43
CA PRO A 704 -11.43 -4.29 8.43
C PRO A 704 -11.53 -3.05 7.55
N ALA A 705 -11.22 -1.86 8.06
CA ALA A 705 -11.19 -0.62 7.27
C ALA A 705 -10.10 -0.65 6.18
N ALA A 706 -8.90 -1.14 6.50
CA ALA A 706 -7.81 -1.34 5.54
C ALA A 706 -8.19 -2.31 4.42
N ILE A 707 -8.83 -3.42 4.77
CA ILE A 707 -9.32 -4.42 3.80
C ILE A 707 -10.42 -3.84 2.90
N ARG A 708 -11.36 -3.05 3.45
CA ARG A 708 -12.40 -2.35 2.66
C ARG A 708 -11.79 -1.36 1.68
N LEU A 709 -10.83 -0.55 2.14
CA LEU A 709 -10.15 0.43 1.29
C LEU A 709 -9.41 -0.26 0.14
N SER A 710 -8.68 -1.33 0.43
CA SER A 710 -8.01 -2.13 -0.59
C SER A 710 -9.00 -2.68 -1.61
N ARG A 711 -10.10 -3.32 -1.17
CA ARG A 711 -11.17 -3.86 -2.05
C ARG A 711 -11.82 -2.77 -2.90
N ALA A 712 -12.06 -1.58 -2.33
CA ALA A 712 -12.62 -0.45 -3.07
C ALA A 712 -11.65 0.05 -4.13
N THR A 713 -10.36 0.14 -3.81
CA THR A 713 -9.31 0.54 -4.75
C THR A 713 -9.16 -0.46 -5.88
N LEU A 714 -9.13 -1.77 -5.58
CA LEU A 714 -9.10 -2.83 -6.58
C LEU A 714 -10.30 -2.78 -7.53
N ARG A 715 -11.51 -2.61 -6.98
CA ARG A 715 -12.71 -2.46 -7.80
C ARG A 715 -12.62 -1.27 -8.73
N ASN A 716 -12.15 -0.13 -8.22
CA ASN A 716 -11.95 1.06 -9.03
C ASN A 716 -10.94 0.84 -10.15
N ILE A 717 -9.84 0.12 -9.87
CA ILE A 717 -8.85 -0.27 -10.88
C ILE A 717 -9.50 -1.14 -11.97
N HIS A 718 -10.27 -2.16 -11.59
CA HIS A 718 -10.95 -3.02 -12.56
C HIS A 718 -11.97 -2.26 -13.41
N GLU A 719 -12.75 -1.36 -12.82
CA GLU A 719 -13.65 -0.47 -13.53
C GLU A 719 -12.90 0.40 -14.56
N ASN A 720 -11.80 1.00 -14.14
CA ASN A 720 -10.95 1.82 -15.01
C ASN A 720 -10.35 1.03 -16.17
N LEU A 721 -9.84 -0.18 -15.90
CA LEU A 721 -9.29 -1.06 -16.93
C LEU A 721 -10.38 -1.53 -17.89
N PHE A 722 -11.56 -1.91 -17.37
CA PHE A 722 -12.69 -2.30 -18.21
C PHE A 722 -13.07 -1.20 -19.21
N TRP A 723 -13.26 0.04 -18.75
CA TRP A 723 -13.60 1.16 -19.61
C TRP A 723 -12.47 1.52 -20.57
N ALA A 724 -11.20 1.42 -20.13
CA ALA A 724 -10.05 1.67 -21.00
C ALA A 724 -9.93 0.68 -22.18
N PHE A 725 -10.40 -0.56 -22.01
CA PHE A 725 -10.43 -1.55 -23.09
C PHE A 725 -11.72 -1.49 -23.92
N PHE A 726 -12.85 -1.32 -23.26
CA PHE A 726 -14.17 -1.42 -23.86
C PHE A 726 -14.38 -0.45 -25.03
N TYR A 727 -13.98 0.81 -24.85
CA TYR A 727 -14.14 1.80 -25.92
C TYR A 727 -13.23 1.50 -27.13
N ASN A 728 -12.04 0.90 -26.91
CA ASN A 728 -11.14 0.50 -28.00
C ASN A 728 -11.70 -0.69 -28.78
N ILE A 729 -12.31 -1.68 -28.10
CA ILE A 729 -12.91 -2.84 -28.75
C ILE A 729 -14.02 -2.42 -29.72
N ILE A 730 -14.81 -1.42 -29.36
CA ILE A 730 -15.88 -0.88 -30.23
C ILE A 730 -15.30 0.12 -31.26
N GLY A 731 -14.40 0.97 -30.82
CA GLY A 731 -13.88 2.09 -31.59
C GLY A 731 -12.96 1.68 -32.74
N ILE A 732 -12.11 0.67 -32.55
CA ILE A 732 -11.17 0.22 -33.59
C ILE A 732 -11.90 -0.33 -34.83
N PRO A 733 -12.86 -1.27 -34.71
CA PRO A 733 -13.65 -1.71 -35.87
C PRO A 733 -14.44 -0.59 -36.56
N LEU A 734 -14.99 0.34 -35.76
CA LEU A 734 -15.70 1.50 -36.28
C LEU A 734 -14.76 2.42 -37.09
N ALA A 735 -13.57 2.71 -36.53
CA ALA A 735 -12.53 3.51 -37.18
C ALA A 735 -11.99 2.84 -38.46
N ALA A 736 -11.78 1.53 -38.41
CA ALA A 736 -11.37 0.74 -39.56
C ALA A 736 -12.44 0.71 -40.71
N GLY A 737 -13.68 1.10 -40.36
CA GLY A 737 -14.76 1.16 -41.33
C GLY A 737 -15.46 -0.18 -41.59
N VAL A 738 -15.38 -1.14 -40.68
CA VAL A 738 -16.03 -2.45 -40.83
C VAL A 738 -17.55 -2.33 -41.04
N TRP A 739 -18.16 -1.30 -40.46
CA TRP A 739 -19.60 -1.06 -40.56
C TRP A 739 -20.02 -0.21 -41.78
N ILE A 740 -19.07 0.31 -42.57
CA ILE A 740 -19.39 1.14 -43.76
C ILE A 740 -20.21 0.36 -44.80
N PRO A 741 -19.87 -0.90 -45.16
CA PRO A 741 -20.63 -1.64 -46.16
C PRO A 741 -22.06 -1.97 -45.70
N LEU A 742 -22.32 -2.09 -44.40
CA LEU A 742 -23.64 -2.50 -43.84
C LEU A 742 -24.52 -1.28 -43.49
N PHE A 743 -23.95 -0.25 -42.88
CA PHE A 743 -24.71 0.87 -42.31
C PHE A 743 -24.27 2.24 -42.81
N GLY A 744 -23.24 2.32 -43.63
CA GLY A 744 -22.66 3.61 -44.09
C GLY A 744 -21.96 4.40 -42.97
N TRP A 745 -21.76 3.82 -41.77
CA TRP A 745 -21.21 4.53 -40.60
C TRP A 745 -19.71 4.80 -40.81
N GLN A 746 -19.37 6.06 -40.82
CA GLN A 746 -17.98 6.52 -40.97
C GLN A 746 -17.55 7.29 -39.71
N LEU A 747 -16.41 6.94 -39.15
CA LEU A 747 -15.80 7.69 -38.05
C LEU A 747 -14.78 8.66 -38.62
N ASN A 748 -14.98 9.96 -38.34
CA ASN A 748 -13.96 10.97 -38.63
C ASN A 748 -12.83 10.86 -37.55
N PRO A 749 -11.54 10.99 -37.95
CA PRO A 749 -10.40 10.95 -37.02
C PRO A 749 -10.51 11.93 -35.84
N MET A 750 -11.18 13.08 -36.05
CA MET A 750 -11.40 14.08 -35.00
C MET A 750 -12.23 13.53 -33.82
N PHE A 751 -13.32 12.79 -34.13
CA PHE A 751 -14.14 12.17 -33.08
C PHE A 751 -13.37 11.07 -32.33
N GLY A 752 -12.48 10.35 -33.00
CA GLY A 752 -11.56 9.39 -32.37
C GLY A 752 -10.65 10.09 -31.36
N ALA A 753 -10.05 11.22 -31.68
CA ALA A 753 -9.21 12.00 -30.79
C ALA A 753 -9.98 12.59 -29.59
N ALA A 754 -11.21 13.03 -29.81
CA ALA A 754 -12.10 13.52 -28.73
C ALA A 754 -12.47 12.38 -27.76
N ALA A 755 -12.88 11.22 -28.27
CA ALA A 755 -13.22 10.05 -27.46
C ALA A 755 -12.04 9.57 -26.61
N MET A 756 -10.83 9.56 -27.18
CA MET A 756 -9.59 9.24 -26.45
C MET A 756 -9.32 10.19 -25.28
N SER A 757 -9.47 11.51 -25.51
CA SER A 757 -9.26 12.52 -24.46
C SER A 757 -10.29 12.39 -23.34
N LEU A 758 -11.56 12.13 -23.68
CA LEU A 758 -12.64 11.90 -22.72
C LEU A 758 -12.43 10.62 -21.90
N SER A 759 -11.90 9.55 -22.51
CA SER A 759 -11.61 8.30 -21.81
C SER A 759 -10.62 8.51 -20.66
N SER A 760 -9.52 9.26 -20.90
CA SER A 760 -8.55 9.58 -19.85
C SER A 760 -9.18 10.41 -18.72
N PHE A 761 -10.04 11.37 -19.06
CA PHE A 761 -10.78 12.17 -18.08
C PHE A 761 -11.71 11.30 -17.23
N CYS A 762 -12.44 10.37 -17.82
CA CYS A 762 -13.35 9.46 -17.12
C CYS A 762 -12.60 8.56 -16.13
N VAL A 763 -11.46 7.98 -16.53
CA VAL A 763 -10.64 7.13 -15.67
C VAL A 763 -10.16 7.89 -14.43
N VAL A 764 -9.65 9.11 -14.61
CA VAL A 764 -9.18 9.91 -13.48
C VAL A 764 -10.33 10.35 -12.58
N THR A 765 -11.45 10.77 -13.15
CA THR A 765 -12.64 11.17 -12.37
C THR A 765 -13.17 9.98 -11.56
N ASN A 766 -13.18 8.77 -12.14
CA ASN A 766 -13.57 7.56 -11.42
C ASN A 766 -12.59 7.24 -10.28
N ALA A 767 -11.28 7.39 -10.49
CA ALA A 767 -10.30 7.20 -9.43
C ALA A 767 -10.47 8.22 -8.28
N LEU A 768 -10.71 9.50 -8.60
CA LEU A 768 -10.97 10.54 -7.60
C LEU A 768 -12.26 10.28 -6.79
N ARG A 769 -13.21 9.48 -7.30
CA ARG A 769 -14.39 9.06 -6.55
C ARG A 769 -14.06 8.30 -5.28
N LEU A 770 -12.87 7.66 -5.21
CA LEU A 770 -12.38 7.03 -3.98
C LEU A 770 -12.26 8.01 -2.81
N ASN A 771 -12.05 9.29 -3.03
CA ASN A 771 -12.03 10.32 -1.96
C ASN A 771 -13.36 10.45 -1.22
N LEU A 772 -14.46 9.96 -1.82
CA LEU A 772 -15.80 9.95 -1.22
C LEU A 772 -16.11 8.60 -0.53
N PHE A 773 -15.16 7.67 -0.52
CA PHE A 773 -15.37 6.35 0.05
C PHE A 773 -15.29 6.42 1.58
N ARG A 774 -16.28 5.81 2.26
CA ARG A 774 -16.35 5.70 3.72
C ARG A 774 -15.87 4.30 4.13
N MET A 775 -14.64 4.21 4.63
CA MET A 775 -14.00 2.92 4.94
C MET A 775 -14.53 2.23 6.21
N TYR A 776 -15.20 2.98 7.09
CA TYR A 776 -15.84 2.44 8.29
C TYR A 776 -17.35 2.11 8.10
N ASP A 777 -17.86 2.22 6.85
CA ASP A 777 -19.25 1.89 6.52
C ASP A 777 -19.40 0.39 6.24
N VAL A 778 -20.00 -0.32 7.17
CA VAL A 778 -20.23 -1.78 7.12
C VAL A 778 -21.30 -2.17 6.08
N GLY A 779 -22.23 -1.26 5.75
CA GLY A 779 -23.39 -1.55 4.89
C GLY A 779 -23.07 -1.99 3.46
N LYS A 780 -21.83 -1.87 3.03
CA LYS A 780 -21.34 -2.22 1.69
C LYS A 780 -20.43 -3.44 1.64
N ASP A 781 -20.27 -4.15 2.76
CA ASP A 781 -19.42 -5.32 2.83
C ASP A 781 -19.96 -6.45 1.95
N ARG A 782 -19.05 -7.14 1.29
CA ARG A 782 -19.35 -8.30 0.47
C ARG A 782 -18.47 -9.46 0.91
N ARG A 783 -19.07 -10.63 1.07
CA ARG A 783 -18.32 -11.86 1.34
C ARG A 783 -17.40 -12.20 0.17
N ILE A 784 -16.20 -12.67 0.48
CA ILE A 784 -15.28 -13.22 -0.52
C ILE A 784 -15.83 -14.53 -1.08
N LYS A 785 -15.57 -14.76 -2.37
CA LYS A 785 -16.09 -15.97 -3.07
C LYS A 785 -15.48 -17.28 -2.57
N ASN A 786 -14.23 -17.23 -2.08
CA ASN A 786 -13.46 -18.38 -1.61
C ASN A 786 -13.20 -18.23 -0.10
N ALA A 787 -14.25 -18.09 0.70
CA ALA A 787 -14.14 -18.03 2.15
C ALA A 787 -13.62 -19.36 2.70
N VAL A 788 -12.66 -19.29 3.62
CA VAL A 788 -12.22 -20.45 4.41
C VAL A 788 -13.32 -20.74 5.44
N THR A 789 -13.85 -21.95 5.46
CA THR A 789 -14.86 -22.35 6.45
C THR A 789 -14.18 -23.17 7.54
N GLY A 790 -14.65 -23.04 8.79
CA GLY A 790 -14.09 -23.77 9.93
C GLY A 790 -14.06 -25.30 9.77
N GLN A 791 -14.91 -25.87 8.89
CA GLN A 791 -14.86 -27.29 8.54
C GLN A 791 -13.64 -27.67 7.71
N THR A 792 -13.16 -26.80 6.81
CA THR A 792 -11.90 -26.98 6.09
C THR A 792 -10.69 -26.74 6.99
N ALA A 793 -10.81 -25.84 7.97
CA ALA A 793 -9.78 -25.58 8.96
C ALA A 793 -9.68 -26.72 10.00
N ALA A 794 -10.82 -27.21 10.52
CA ALA A 794 -10.88 -28.31 11.46
C ALA A 794 -10.47 -29.67 10.85
N ALA A 795 -10.71 -29.87 9.54
CA ALA A 795 -10.27 -31.08 8.84
C ALA A 795 -8.74 -31.13 8.68
N ALA A 796 -8.08 -29.94 8.58
CA ALA A 796 -6.62 -29.86 8.51
C ALA A 796 -5.93 -29.84 9.90
N ALA A 797 -6.65 -29.44 10.96
CA ALA A 797 -6.12 -29.40 12.32
C ALA A 797 -6.33 -30.71 13.10
N LYS A 798 -7.11 -31.64 12.59
CA LYS A 798 -7.34 -32.98 13.19
C LYS A 798 -6.44 -34.10 12.65
N GLU A 799 -5.27 -33.77 12.10
CA GLU A 799 -4.20 -34.70 11.90
C GLU A 799 -2.96 -34.24 12.68
N PRO A 800 -2.79 -34.60 13.95
CA PRO A 800 -1.84 -35.63 14.31
C PRO A 800 -2.29 -36.47 15.52
N ASP A 801 -2.21 -37.73 15.42
CA ASP A 801 -2.11 -38.88 16.33
C ASP A 801 -3.22 -39.94 16.20
N ASP A 802 -4.49 -39.59 15.96
CA ASP A 802 -5.54 -40.62 15.80
C ASP A 802 -5.68 -41.17 14.37
N ALA A 803 -5.03 -40.50 13.37
CA ALA A 803 -5.03 -40.94 11.99
C ALA A 803 -3.93 -41.98 11.67
N LEU A 804 -2.94 -42.12 12.57
CA LEU A 804 -1.90 -43.15 12.43
C LEU A 804 -2.43 -44.53 12.78
N GLU A 805 -3.38 -44.68 13.70
CA GLU A 805 -3.94 -46.01 14.05
C GLU A 805 -5.11 -46.43 13.14
N LYS A 806 -5.92 -45.51 12.62
CA LYS A 806 -7.02 -45.88 11.68
C LYS A 806 -6.63 -45.87 10.21
N LYS A 807 -5.55 -45.17 9.83
CA LYS A 807 -4.95 -45.30 8.49
C LYS A 807 -4.10 -46.57 8.33
N SER A 808 -3.62 -47.16 9.44
CA SER A 808 -2.91 -48.44 9.37
C SER A 808 -3.84 -49.60 8.95
N GLU A 809 -5.13 -49.55 9.32
CA GLU A 809 -6.07 -50.62 8.92
C GLU A 809 -6.74 -50.43 7.56
N THR A 810 -6.86 -49.20 7.04
CA THR A 810 -7.48 -48.90 5.75
C THR A 810 -6.44 -48.74 4.64
N ASN A 811 -5.20 -48.40 4.95
CA ASN A 811 -4.11 -48.34 3.99
C ASN A 811 -3.46 -49.71 3.76
N GLN A 812 -3.52 -50.65 4.69
CA GLN A 812 -3.11 -52.04 4.43
C GLN A 812 -3.96 -52.76 3.36
N LYS A 813 -5.09 -52.16 2.95
CA LYS A 813 -5.88 -52.67 1.82
C LYS A 813 -5.72 -51.87 0.51
N LYS A 814 -5.01 -50.74 0.50
CA LYS A 814 -4.71 -49.90 -0.68
C LYS A 814 -3.22 -49.78 -1.03
N GLU A 815 -2.32 -50.18 -0.10
CA GLU A 815 -0.86 -50.17 -0.32
C GLU A 815 -0.35 -51.34 -1.12
N ASN A 816 -1.21 -52.17 -1.67
CA ASN A 816 -0.76 -53.35 -2.42
C ASN A 816 -0.54 -53.14 -3.92
N GLU A 817 -0.52 -51.87 -4.43
CA GLU A 817 -0.31 -51.62 -5.86
C GLU A 817 0.54 -50.38 -6.20
N THR A 818 1.24 -49.74 -5.30
CA THR A 818 2.18 -48.65 -5.65
C THR A 818 3.60 -49.06 -5.33
N MET A 819 4.37 -49.41 -6.38
CA MET A 819 5.80 -49.68 -6.27
C MET A 819 6.58 -48.36 -6.17
N LYS A 820 7.53 -48.25 -5.25
CA LYS A 820 8.46 -47.11 -5.13
C LYS A 820 9.86 -47.58 -5.49
N LYS A 821 10.55 -46.82 -6.37
CA LYS A 821 11.95 -47.04 -6.69
C LYS A 821 12.79 -45.83 -6.30
N THR A 822 13.94 -46.06 -5.71
CA THR A 822 14.89 -45.02 -5.34
C THR A 822 16.11 -45.06 -6.26
N MET A 823 16.40 -43.96 -6.91
CA MET A 823 17.52 -43.80 -7.84
C MET A 823 18.60 -42.92 -7.21
N LYS A 824 19.86 -43.35 -7.33
CA LYS A 824 21.03 -42.54 -6.94
C LYS A 824 21.59 -41.85 -8.18
N ILE A 825 21.68 -40.51 -8.17
CA ILE A 825 22.00 -39.74 -9.36
C ILE A 825 23.18 -38.81 -9.06
N ASN A 826 24.21 -38.87 -9.87
CA ASN A 826 25.37 -38.00 -9.81
C ASN A 826 25.24 -36.84 -10.81
N GLY A 827 25.83 -35.68 -10.44
CA GLY A 827 25.92 -34.51 -11.32
C GLY A 827 24.85 -33.44 -11.08
N MET A 828 23.89 -33.65 -10.16
CA MET A 828 22.93 -32.62 -9.80
C MET A 828 23.57 -31.62 -8.82
N MET A 829 23.69 -30.35 -9.19
CA MET A 829 24.36 -29.31 -8.37
C MET A 829 23.45 -28.19 -7.86
N CYS A 830 22.17 -28.17 -8.21
CA CYS A 830 21.25 -27.09 -7.82
C CYS A 830 19.79 -27.48 -8.05
N GLY A 831 18.86 -26.71 -7.48
CA GLY A 831 17.42 -26.92 -7.63
C GLY A 831 16.87 -26.87 -9.08
N HIS A 832 17.64 -26.30 -10.02
CA HIS A 832 17.29 -26.36 -11.45
C HIS A 832 17.55 -27.77 -12.03
N CYS A 833 18.59 -28.45 -11.55
CA CYS A 833 18.89 -29.85 -11.91
C CYS A 833 17.79 -30.78 -11.38
N GLU A 834 17.32 -30.57 -10.14
CA GLU A 834 16.19 -31.33 -9.57
C GLU A 834 14.92 -31.20 -10.43
N ALA A 835 14.54 -29.96 -10.79
CA ALA A 835 13.35 -29.70 -11.58
C ALA A 835 13.43 -30.36 -12.97
N ARG A 836 14.65 -30.45 -13.55
CA ARG A 836 14.89 -31.05 -14.86
C ARG A 836 14.78 -32.55 -14.79
N VAL A 837 15.40 -33.17 -13.80
CA VAL A 837 15.32 -34.64 -13.56
C VAL A 837 13.91 -35.05 -13.17
N LYS A 838 13.26 -34.30 -12.29
CA LYS A 838 11.86 -34.52 -11.89
C LYS A 838 10.94 -34.53 -13.11
N LYS A 839 11.03 -33.53 -13.97
CA LYS A 839 10.21 -33.43 -15.18
C LYS A 839 10.47 -34.58 -16.17
N ALA A 840 11.70 -35.05 -16.28
CA ALA A 840 12.04 -36.13 -17.15
C ALA A 840 11.47 -37.47 -16.63
N LEU A 841 11.55 -37.72 -15.33
CA LEU A 841 10.98 -38.91 -14.68
C LEU A 841 9.45 -38.92 -14.71
N GLU A 842 8.81 -37.79 -14.44
CA GLU A 842 7.34 -37.66 -14.49
C GLU A 842 6.77 -37.73 -15.92
N ALA A 843 7.59 -37.59 -16.95
CA ALA A 843 7.20 -37.78 -18.35
C ALA A 843 7.22 -39.27 -18.79
N VAL A 844 7.72 -40.18 -17.98
CA VAL A 844 7.74 -41.62 -18.26
C VAL A 844 6.37 -42.23 -17.96
N GLU A 845 5.79 -42.92 -18.92
CA GLU A 845 4.49 -43.58 -18.77
C GLU A 845 4.57 -44.66 -17.68
N GLY A 846 3.72 -44.54 -16.65
CA GLY A 846 3.73 -45.39 -15.45
C GLY A 846 4.37 -44.77 -14.22
N VAL A 847 4.97 -43.59 -14.30
CA VAL A 847 5.41 -42.79 -13.16
C VAL A 847 4.27 -41.89 -12.69
N GLN A 848 3.92 -42.00 -11.42
CA GLN A 848 2.87 -41.17 -10.79
C GLN A 848 3.44 -39.89 -10.20
N GLU A 849 4.59 -39.98 -9.55
CA GLU A 849 5.28 -38.87 -8.91
C GLU A 849 6.78 -39.16 -8.78
N ALA A 850 7.62 -38.13 -8.92
CA ALA A 850 9.04 -38.20 -8.67
C ALA A 850 9.46 -37.12 -7.69
N VAL A 851 10.12 -37.48 -6.58
CA VAL A 851 10.73 -36.58 -5.61
C VAL A 851 12.23 -36.61 -5.76
N VAL A 852 12.83 -35.53 -6.22
CA VAL A 852 14.27 -35.43 -6.53
C VAL A 852 14.96 -34.47 -5.58
N SER A 853 16.13 -34.83 -5.04
CA SER A 853 16.96 -34.03 -4.17
C SER A 853 18.41 -33.96 -4.65
N HIS A 854 18.91 -32.77 -4.95
CA HIS A 854 20.31 -32.55 -5.32
C HIS A 854 21.25 -32.61 -4.11
N GLU A 855 20.73 -32.26 -2.91
CA GLU A 855 21.49 -32.33 -1.66
C GLU A 855 21.72 -33.79 -1.25
N ALA A 856 20.72 -34.65 -1.42
CA ALA A 856 20.81 -36.09 -1.13
C ALA A 856 21.36 -36.93 -2.33
N GLY A 857 21.49 -36.34 -3.51
CA GLY A 857 21.92 -36.98 -4.71
C GLY A 857 21.01 -38.17 -5.16
N ASN A 858 19.68 -38.05 -4.91
CA ASN A 858 18.74 -39.11 -5.18
C ASN A 858 17.42 -38.65 -5.79
N ALA A 859 16.67 -39.59 -6.38
CA ALA A 859 15.29 -39.44 -6.78
C ALA A 859 14.45 -40.64 -6.30
N VAL A 860 13.31 -40.36 -5.64
CA VAL A 860 12.33 -41.40 -5.26
C VAL A 860 11.16 -41.30 -6.24
N VAL A 861 10.92 -42.38 -6.97
CA VAL A 861 9.91 -42.47 -8.01
C VAL A 861 8.77 -43.40 -7.54
N THR A 862 7.55 -42.87 -7.52
CA THR A 862 6.33 -43.63 -7.23
C THR A 862 5.69 -44.06 -8.54
N LEU A 863 5.48 -45.38 -8.72
CA LEU A 863 5.01 -45.98 -9.95
C LEU A 863 3.54 -46.40 -9.82
N SER A 864 2.75 -46.16 -10.86
CA SER A 864 1.38 -46.67 -11.01
C SER A 864 1.31 -48.00 -11.76
N SER A 865 2.40 -48.36 -12.44
CA SER A 865 2.58 -49.66 -13.15
C SER A 865 4.06 -50.03 -13.10
N ASP A 866 4.40 -51.30 -13.33
CA ASP A 866 5.80 -51.73 -13.33
C ASP A 866 6.56 -51.12 -14.51
N VAL A 867 7.53 -50.25 -14.20
CA VAL A 867 8.41 -49.60 -15.16
C VAL A 867 9.81 -50.16 -15.01
N ALA A 868 10.42 -50.66 -16.11
CA ALA A 868 11.75 -51.20 -16.09
C ALA A 868 12.80 -50.16 -15.67
N ASP A 869 13.79 -50.58 -14.87
CA ASP A 869 14.83 -49.68 -14.33
C ASP A 869 15.64 -48.99 -15.41
N GLU A 870 15.83 -49.67 -16.58
CA GLU A 870 16.52 -49.11 -17.73
C GLU A 870 15.78 -47.95 -18.37
N VAL A 871 14.44 -47.87 -18.27
CA VAL A 871 13.62 -46.80 -18.82
C VAL A 871 13.76 -45.55 -17.92
N LEU A 872 13.69 -45.74 -16.60
CA LEU A 872 13.90 -44.65 -15.63
C LEU A 872 15.33 -44.12 -15.68
N LYS A 873 16.31 -45.03 -15.78
CA LYS A 873 17.72 -44.67 -15.92
C LYS A 873 17.98 -43.86 -17.18
N LYS A 874 17.47 -44.29 -18.31
CA LYS A 874 17.59 -43.59 -19.57
C LYS A 874 16.93 -42.21 -19.56
N ALA A 875 15.78 -42.04 -18.90
CA ALA A 875 15.10 -40.77 -18.80
C ALA A 875 15.95 -39.70 -18.05
N VAL A 876 16.77 -40.12 -17.08
CA VAL A 876 17.68 -39.24 -16.33
C VAL A 876 18.98 -39.03 -17.12
N GLU A 877 19.55 -40.07 -17.75
CA GLU A 877 20.77 -39.97 -18.55
C GLU A 877 20.58 -39.12 -19.81
N ASP A 878 19.41 -39.12 -20.44
CA ASP A 878 19.05 -38.24 -21.55
C ASP A 878 19.03 -36.73 -21.15
N GLN A 879 19.15 -36.42 -19.86
CA GLN A 879 19.29 -35.07 -19.33
C GLN A 879 20.73 -34.74 -18.90
N ASP A 880 21.71 -35.55 -19.31
CA ASP A 880 23.14 -35.40 -18.99
C ASP A 880 23.49 -35.63 -17.50
N TYR A 881 22.74 -36.50 -16.79
CA TYR A 881 23.06 -36.91 -15.41
C TYR A 881 23.35 -38.41 -15.37
N GLU A 882 24.22 -38.85 -14.48
CA GLU A 882 24.63 -40.24 -14.33
C GLU A 882 23.82 -40.91 -13.22
N VAL A 883 23.18 -42.03 -13.53
CA VAL A 883 22.45 -42.88 -12.56
C VAL A 883 23.37 -44.00 -12.07
N VAL A 884 23.67 -43.94 -10.75
CA VAL A 884 24.61 -44.90 -10.10
C VAL A 884 23.94 -46.21 -9.74
N SER A 885 22.73 -46.15 -9.16
CA SER A 885 21.94 -47.30 -8.76
C SER A 885 20.45 -47.00 -8.80
N VAL A 886 19.64 -48.06 -9.01
CA VAL A 886 18.18 -48.05 -8.84
C VAL A 886 17.85 -49.17 -7.85
N GLU A 887 17.18 -48.80 -6.75
CA GLU A 887 16.77 -49.68 -5.67
C GLU A 887 15.25 -49.72 -5.58
N SER A 888 14.64 -50.88 -5.53
CA SER A 888 13.19 -51.12 -5.48
C SER A 888 12.70 -51.25 -4.05
#